data_ee06990e306e9610807af1f266d454e2
#
_entry.id   ee06990e306e9610807af1f266d454e2
#
_cell.length_a   1.000
_cell.length_b   1.000
_cell.length_c   1.000
_cell.angle_alpha   90.00
_cell.angle_beta   90.00
_cell.angle_gamma   90.00
#
_symmetry.space_group_name_H-M   'P 1'
#
loop_
_entity.id
_entity.type
_entity.pdbx_description
1 polymer ?
#
loop_
_entity_poly.entity_id
_entity_poly.type
_entity_poly.pdbx_seq_one_letter_code
_entity_poly.pdbx_strand_id
1 'polypeptide(L)'
;MDDNEYRHLTLENGLKVMLISNATADRAAASLDVNIGSLQDPVSRPGLAHFLEHMLFLGTKTYPEAGEYQKFIGQHGGSHNAFTAGEHTNYFFEIDPEQLNPALDRFSRFFHEPLFTEEYVQREKEAVNSEYRSKYKDDFRRSQYAMKAVMNPKHPASHFATGSLETLSDTGSEKVRDQLLEFYDKYYSANLMTLAVYGPQTLDELEKWIKPLFTPIKNQGTPLPSYNAPMFAKGQLPLDMKLKPVKDLLRLNLVFPVSEALSKYKQKPTHYLGHLLGHEGEGSLLNWLKNKGWAESLSAGLGNNNREGSLFQISIALTKDGLENVDAITEQAFSYIQLIKEKGVDEWIFDELQQIDALHFRFQEGRSPVSLVQQLTMNMHVYETDDLLIGDYLWKGYDPELIRHYLNALTPNNMLRIVSNQAFETDKHDPWFAAPYSVSTIDQSQVDTWSAAKSTEGINIPQQNPFIPEDVSLQSASTQSIPQRIYQEDGLSIYHQQDMSFKGPQSSVYISLRSPLAQQGPTNQLLLDAWVELLNDKLNPFSYPAQLAGQGFSLYTHMRGIGIRLYGYRDKQDVLLAKIIDEMKAYEPGQDKWDQIRQELKRAYQNSLLKKPYERSMAELTRTMLKPSYSEQDLLAALETVQLEDLLALQKQFWNKLDAVILGHGNISKAQLSSTGKLVESKLLAETEYQAVARKAVTILSSGEQAQAVEAKHKDSAMTLYIQGGGSELTERARMGLLGQMLHAPYYTYMRTERQYGYVVFATPYPILEQADRKSVV
;
A
#
# COMPACT_ATOMS: atom_id res chain seq x y z
N MET A 1 -3.14 -24.14 -7.85
CA MET A 1 -4.43 -24.47 -7.24
C MET A 1 -4.17 -24.45 -5.76
N ASP A 2 -5.02 -23.78 -5.00
CA ASP A 2 -4.96 -23.89 -3.55
C ASP A 2 -5.53 -25.24 -3.11
N ASP A 3 -5.24 -25.62 -1.86
CA ASP A 3 -5.72 -26.90 -1.29
C ASP A 3 -7.01 -26.66 -0.48
N ASN A 4 -7.72 -25.54 -0.74
CA ASN A 4 -8.95 -25.17 -0.05
C ASN A 4 -10.19 -25.82 -0.70
N GLU A 5 -11.14 -26.22 0.13
CA GLU A 5 -12.49 -26.56 -0.29
C GLU A 5 -13.41 -25.36 0.01
N TYR A 6 -14.34 -25.08 -0.91
CA TYR A 6 -15.22 -23.92 -0.82
C TYR A 6 -16.68 -24.31 -0.84
N ARG A 7 -17.52 -23.65 -0.03
CA ARG A 7 -18.97 -23.77 -0.07
C ARG A 7 -19.63 -22.40 0.08
N HIS A 8 -20.34 -21.97 -0.96
CA HIS A 8 -21.22 -20.81 -0.89
C HIS A 8 -22.63 -21.25 -0.50
N LEU A 9 -23.25 -20.52 0.44
CA LEU A 9 -24.65 -20.74 0.84
C LEU A 9 -25.29 -19.42 1.29
N THR A 10 -26.62 -19.42 1.34
CA THR A 10 -27.40 -18.30 1.90
C THR A 10 -28.20 -18.84 3.09
N LEU A 11 -28.09 -18.19 4.24
CA LEU A 11 -28.86 -18.54 5.43
C LEU A 11 -30.34 -18.14 5.27
N GLU A 12 -31.21 -18.69 6.13
CA GLU A 12 -32.66 -18.39 6.12
C GLU A 12 -32.97 -16.90 6.28
N ASN A 13 -32.12 -16.17 6.99
CA ASN A 13 -32.22 -14.72 7.16
C ASN A 13 -31.67 -13.91 5.96
N GLY A 14 -31.20 -14.54 4.89
CA GLY A 14 -30.66 -13.87 3.70
C GLY A 14 -29.18 -13.52 3.76
N LEU A 15 -28.47 -13.84 4.84
CA LEU A 15 -27.02 -13.67 4.93
C LEU A 15 -26.30 -14.60 3.95
N LYS A 16 -25.50 -14.05 3.05
CA LYS A 16 -24.63 -14.83 2.14
C LYS A 16 -23.37 -15.26 2.88
N VAL A 17 -22.98 -16.52 2.71
CA VAL A 17 -21.84 -17.10 3.44
C VAL A 17 -20.92 -17.85 2.48
N MET A 18 -19.62 -17.67 2.65
CA MET A 18 -18.56 -18.49 2.06
C MET A 18 -17.82 -19.25 3.16
N LEU A 19 -17.86 -20.58 3.10
CA LEU A 19 -17.08 -21.46 3.97
C LEU A 19 -15.85 -21.95 3.24
N ILE A 20 -14.70 -21.94 3.92
CA ILE A 20 -13.41 -22.35 3.37
C ILE A 20 -12.77 -23.36 4.34
N SER A 21 -12.57 -24.58 3.87
CA SER A 21 -11.95 -25.67 4.61
C SER A 21 -10.55 -25.96 4.06
N ASN A 22 -9.54 -25.95 4.93
CA ASN A 22 -8.19 -26.40 4.62
C ASN A 22 -7.63 -27.22 5.78
N ALA A 23 -7.57 -28.54 5.61
CA ALA A 23 -7.15 -29.46 6.67
C ALA A 23 -5.73 -29.23 7.22
N THR A 24 -4.91 -28.47 6.52
CA THR A 24 -3.54 -28.11 6.94
C THR A 24 -3.41 -26.69 7.50
N ALA A 25 -4.54 -26.00 7.68
CA ALA A 25 -4.54 -24.63 8.18
C ALA A 25 -3.99 -24.56 9.61
N ASP A 26 -2.96 -23.75 9.80
CA ASP A 26 -2.38 -23.39 11.10
C ASP A 26 -3.03 -22.16 11.74
N ARG A 27 -3.90 -21.48 11.00
CA ARG A 27 -4.71 -20.33 11.41
C ARG A 27 -6.14 -20.48 10.94
N ALA A 28 -7.07 -19.97 11.73
CA ALA A 28 -8.45 -19.82 11.33
C ALA A 28 -8.82 -18.33 11.30
N ALA A 29 -9.77 -17.96 10.44
CA ALA A 29 -10.18 -16.57 10.28
C ALA A 29 -11.67 -16.45 9.94
N ALA A 30 -12.26 -15.30 10.28
CA ALA A 30 -13.57 -14.93 9.79
C ALA A 30 -13.63 -13.44 9.48
N SER A 31 -14.46 -13.10 8.51
CA SER A 31 -14.80 -11.72 8.16
C SER A 31 -16.30 -11.60 7.92
N LEU A 32 -16.88 -10.49 8.38
CA LEU A 32 -18.23 -10.10 8.02
C LEU A 32 -18.21 -8.68 7.46
N ASP A 33 -18.74 -8.51 6.27
CA ASP A 33 -18.86 -7.22 5.60
C ASP A 33 -20.31 -6.76 5.57
N VAL A 34 -20.54 -5.53 5.99
CA VAL A 34 -21.82 -4.84 5.85
C VAL A 34 -21.70 -3.90 4.66
N ASN A 35 -22.56 -4.05 3.65
CA ASN A 35 -22.56 -3.22 2.43
C ASN A 35 -23.12 -1.79 2.66
N ILE A 36 -22.67 -1.20 3.77
CA ILE A 36 -23.02 0.13 4.29
C ILE A 36 -21.76 0.74 4.92
N GLY A 37 -21.53 2.00 4.67
CA GLY A 37 -20.39 2.72 5.23
C GLY A 37 -20.68 4.20 5.46
N SER A 38 -19.67 5.03 5.43
CA SER A 38 -19.77 6.46 5.76
C SER A 38 -20.63 7.30 4.80
N LEU A 39 -20.92 6.80 3.59
CA LEU A 39 -21.83 7.50 2.67
C LEU A 39 -23.30 7.48 3.14
N GLN A 40 -23.61 6.66 4.14
CA GLN A 40 -24.92 6.59 4.77
C GLN A 40 -25.02 7.39 6.06
N ASP A 41 -23.95 8.05 6.48
CA ASP A 41 -23.98 8.91 7.65
C ASP A 41 -25.08 9.97 7.52
N PRO A 42 -25.88 10.21 8.56
CA PRO A 42 -26.77 11.38 8.57
C PRO A 42 -25.96 12.67 8.41
N VAL A 43 -26.47 13.62 7.62
CA VAL A 43 -25.82 14.92 7.43
C VAL A 43 -25.53 15.63 8.76
N SER A 44 -26.37 15.42 9.76
CA SER A 44 -26.20 15.95 11.12
C SER A 44 -25.17 15.21 11.97
N ARG A 45 -24.70 14.01 11.53
CA ARG A 45 -23.78 13.14 12.30
C ARG A 45 -22.70 12.51 11.41
N PRO A 46 -21.83 13.31 10.78
CA PRO A 46 -20.73 12.77 9.99
C PRO A 46 -19.77 11.94 10.85
N GLY A 47 -19.42 10.74 10.38
CA GLY A 47 -18.58 9.78 11.11
C GLY A 47 -19.35 8.79 12.01
N LEU A 48 -20.70 8.73 11.88
CA LEU A 48 -21.50 7.82 12.70
C LEU A 48 -21.26 6.36 12.36
N ALA A 49 -21.09 6.00 11.08
CA ALA A 49 -20.76 4.63 10.67
C ALA A 49 -19.41 4.16 11.23
N HIS A 50 -18.40 5.02 11.19
CA HIS A 50 -17.09 4.74 11.79
C HIS A 50 -17.17 4.63 13.32
N PHE A 51 -17.96 5.48 13.95
CA PHE A 51 -18.20 5.39 15.39
C PHE A 51 -18.93 4.10 15.78
N LEU A 52 -19.91 3.65 14.96
CA LEU A 52 -20.57 2.37 15.14
C LEU A 52 -19.59 1.19 15.04
N GLU A 53 -18.66 1.24 14.10
CA GLU A 53 -17.59 0.25 13.99
C GLU A 53 -16.86 0.07 15.31
N HIS A 54 -16.40 1.17 15.93
CA HIS A 54 -15.73 1.15 17.23
C HIS A 54 -16.61 0.56 18.35
N MET A 55 -17.88 0.95 18.38
CA MET A 55 -18.80 0.57 19.44
C MET A 55 -19.16 -0.90 19.48
N LEU A 56 -19.11 -1.61 18.35
CA LEU A 56 -19.43 -3.04 18.31
C LEU A 56 -18.42 -3.92 19.06
N PHE A 57 -17.21 -3.44 19.27
CA PHE A 57 -16.19 -4.15 20.06
C PHE A 57 -16.38 -3.99 21.58
N LEU A 58 -17.30 -3.14 22.05
CA LEU A 58 -17.37 -2.69 23.44
C LEU A 58 -18.48 -3.35 24.25
N GLY A 59 -18.78 -4.60 23.97
CA GLY A 59 -19.66 -5.45 24.74
C GLY A 59 -20.98 -5.79 24.06
N THR A 60 -21.42 -7.01 24.33
CA THR A 60 -22.69 -7.59 23.87
C THR A 60 -23.47 -8.08 25.06
N LYS A 61 -24.76 -8.47 24.89
CA LYS A 61 -25.57 -8.98 26.02
C LYS A 61 -24.96 -10.23 26.62
N THR A 62 -24.41 -11.12 25.82
CA THR A 62 -23.74 -12.35 26.27
C THR A 62 -22.35 -12.08 26.85
N TYR A 63 -21.61 -11.14 26.32
CA TYR A 63 -20.25 -10.76 26.74
C TYR A 63 -20.22 -9.25 27.06
N PRO A 64 -20.67 -8.82 28.24
CA PRO A 64 -20.92 -7.41 28.52
C PRO A 64 -19.65 -6.58 28.82
N GLU A 65 -18.53 -7.23 29.15
CA GLU A 65 -17.31 -6.52 29.53
C GLU A 65 -16.61 -5.94 28.28
N ALA A 66 -16.33 -4.64 28.31
CA ALA A 66 -15.51 -4.00 27.28
C ALA A 66 -14.08 -4.61 27.25
N GLY A 67 -13.62 -4.98 26.07
CA GLY A 67 -12.29 -5.60 25.90
C GLY A 67 -12.26 -7.11 26.10
N GLU A 68 -13.37 -7.78 26.43
CA GLU A 68 -13.42 -9.24 26.55
C GLU A 68 -13.09 -9.93 25.21
N TYR A 69 -13.69 -9.46 24.12
CA TYR A 69 -13.42 -9.96 22.79
C TYR A 69 -11.93 -9.82 22.41
N GLN A 70 -11.36 -8.62 22.57
CA GLN A 70 -9.97 -8.34 22.28
C GLN A 70 -9.02 -9.21 23.12
N LYS A 71 -9.36 -9.38 24.41
CA LYS A 71 -8.60 -10.23 25.33
C LYS A 71 -8.68 -11.69 24.91
N PHE A 72 -9.87 -12.19 24.54
CA PHE A 72 -10.04 -13.57 24.09
C PHE A 72 -9.22 -13.85 22.83
N ILE A 73 -9.35 -13.01 21.79
CA ILE A 73 -8.61 -13.16 20.54
C ILE A 73 -7.09 -13.11 20.81
N GLY A 74 -6.62 -12.13 21.58
CA GLY A 74 -5.20 -11.97 21.87
C GLY A 74 -4.60 -13.10 22.72
N GLN A 75 -5.35 -13.65 23.69
CA GLN A 75 -4.89 -14.78 24.51
C GLN A 75 -4.74 -16.08 23.73
N HIS A 76 -5.44 -16.21 22.61
CA HIS A 76 -5.38 -17.38 21.74
C HIS A 76 -4.58 -17.11 20.46
N GLY A 77 -3.58 -16.24 20.56
CA GLY A 77 -2.63 -15.97 19.48
C GLY A 77 -3.21 -15.28 18.25
N GLY A 78 -4.41 -14.74 18.37
CA GLY A 78 -5.12 -14.10 17.28
C GLY A 78 -4.92 -12.59 17.19
N SER A 79 -5.45 -12.03 16.10
CA SER A 79 -5.57 -10.60 15.85
C SER A 79 -6.98 -10.28 15.34
N HIS A 80 -7.41 -9.05 15.51
CA HIS A 80 -8.69 -8.57 15.02
C HIS A 80 -8.56 -7.12 14.57
N ASN A 81 -9.41 -6.70 13.67
CA ASN A 81 -9.56 -5.31 13.28
C ASN A 81 -10.91 -5.10 12.57
N ALA A 82 -11.19 -3.83 12.22
CA ALA A 82 -12.28 -3.46 11.34
C ALA A 82 -11.89 -2.23 10.52
N PHE A 83 -12.65 -1.90 9.50
CA PHE A 83 -12.55 -0.64 8.78
C PHE A 83 -13.90 -0.19 8.25
N THR A 84 -14.10 1.13 8.20
CA THR A 84 -15.24 1.78 7.55
C THR A 84 -14.77 2.53 6.31
N ALA A 85 -15.25 2.09 5.15
CA ALA A 85 -15.10 2.77 3.86
C ALA A 85 -16.34 3.61 3.51
N GLY A 86 -16.44 4.09 2.27
CA GLY A 86 -17.62 4.83 1.81
C GLY A 86 -18.89 3.99 1.83
N GLU A 87 -18.83 2.77 1.32
CA GLU A 87 -19.97 1.89 1.10
C GLU A 87 -19.88 0.55 1.87
N HIS A 88 -18.84 0.34 2.67
CA HIS A 88 -18.57 -0.89 3.39
C HIS A 88 -18.11 -0.63 4.81
N THR A 89 -18.53 -1.51 5.73
CA THR A 89 -17.91 -1.66 7.06
C THR A 89 -17.58 -3.13 7.24
N ASN A 90 -16.30 -3.44 7.37
CA ASN A 90 -15.79 -4.82 7.43
C ASN A 90 -15.19 -5.10 8.79
N TYR A 91 -15.56 -6.22 9.39
CA TYR A 91 -15.07 -6.74 10.67
C TYR A 91 -14.39 -8.07 10.44
N PHE A 92 -13.24 -8.30 11.06
CA PHE A 92 -12.49 -9.53 10.85
C PHE A 92 -11.59 -9.89 12.03
N PHE A 93 -11.28 -11.18 12.12
CA PHE A 93 -10.29 -11.71 13.04
C PHE A 93 -9.56 -12.92 12.44
N GLU A 94 -8.37 -13.20 12.96
CA GLU A 94 -7.73 -14.51 12.85
C GLU A 94 -7.39 -15.04 14.25
N ILE A 95 -7.31 -16.36 14.41
CA ILE A 95 -7.13 -17.02 15.70
C ILE A 95 -6.54 -18.43 15.51
N ASP A 96 -6.11 -19.03 16.62
CA ASP A 96 -5.83 -20.47 16.70
C ASP A 96 -7.04 -21.29 16.23
N PRO A 97 -6.86 -22.28 15.34
CA PRO A 97 -7.97 -23.09 14.81
C PRO A 97 -8.84 -23.79 15.85
N GLU A 98 -8.26 -24.18 17.00
CA GLU A 98 -9.03 -24.83 18.09
C GLU A 98 -10.01 -23.85 18.77
N GLN A 99 -9.79 -22.56 18.62
CA GLN A 99 -10.60 -21.51 19.24
C GLN A 99 -11.58 -20.83 18.25
N LEU A 100 -11.66 -21.32 17.01
CA LEU A 100 -12.52 -20.70 15.99
C LEU A 100 -13.98 -20.64 16.40
N ASN A 101 -14.57 -21.73 16.91
CA ASN A 101 -16.00 -21.74 17.29
C ASN A 101 -16.31 -20.78 18.45
N PRO A 102 -15.56 -20.77 19.57
CA PRO A 102 -15.74 -19.76 20.61
C PRO A 102 -15.52 -18.32 20.14
N ALA A 103 -14.64 -18.11 19.17
CA ALA A 103 -14.43 -16.78 18.56
C ALA A 103 -15.62 -16.36 17.68
N LEU A 104 -16.16 -17.28 16.87
CA LEU A 104 -17.36 -17.05 16.04
C LEU A 104 -18.58 -16.73 16.91
N ASP A 105 -18.76 -17.39 18.07
CA ASP A 105 -19.85 -17.06 19.00
C ASP A 105 -19.76 -15.60 19.45
N ARG A 106 -18.59 -15.14 19.92
CA ARG A 106 -18.36 -13.75 20.32
C ARG A 106 -18.58 -12.78 19.18
N PHE A 107 -18.01 -13.10 18.03
CA PHE A 107 -18.06 -12.26 16.82
C PHE A 107 -19.49 -12.09 16.29
N SER A 108 -20.28 -13.16 16.26
CA SER A 108 -21.67 -13.11 15.81
C SER A 108 -22.54 -12.18 16.64
N ARG A 109 -22.23 -12.04 17.96
CA ARG A 109 -22.98 -11.21 18.90
C ARG A 109 -22.95 -9.73 18.56
N PHE A 110 -21.92 -9.25 17.86
CA PHE A 110 -21.84 -7.87 17.37
C PHE A 110 -23.04 -7.50 16.48
N PHE A 111 -23.56 -8.46 15.73
CA PHE A 111 -24.53 -8.23 14.67
C PHE A 111 -25.98 -8.53 15.07
N HIS A 112 -26.24 -8.97 16.31
CA HIS A 112 -27.61 -9.20 16.77
C HIS A 112 -27.89 -8.83 18.24
N GLU A 113 -26.86 -8.57 19.06
CA GLU A 113 -27.09 -8.20 20.48
C GLU A 113 -26.05 -7.21 21.06
N PRO A 114 -25.59 -6.18 20.33
CA PRO A 114 -24.70 -5.17 20.91
C PRO A 114 -25.38 -4.38 22.03
N LEU A 115 -24.62 -3.93 23.02
CA LEU A 115 -25.16 -3.20 24.20
C LEU A 115 -25.20 -1.69 23.99
N PHE A 116 -24.21 -1.10 23.33
CA PHE A 116 -24.03 0.36 23.21
C PHE A 116 -24.19 1.07 24.58
N THR A 117 -23.44 0.60 25.57
CA THR A 117 -23.49 1.14 26.95
C THR A 117 -23.09 2.61 26.93
N GLU A 118 -23.90 3.46 27.60
CA GLU A 118 -23.72 4.94 27.62
C GLU A 118 -22.32 5.35 28.05
N GLU A 119 -21.75 4.71 29.06
CA GLU A 119 -20.40 4.98 29.54
C GLU A 119 -19.36 4.77 28.42
N TYR A 120 -19.49 3.68 27.66
CA TYR A 120 -18.55 3.37 26.56
C TYR A 120 -18.76 4.28 25.36
N VAL A 121 -20.00 4.70 25.07
CA VAL A 121 -20.28 5.72 24.06
C VAL A 121 -19.49 7.00 24.33
N GLN A 122 -19.50 7.49 25.60
CA GLN A 122 -18.77 8.71 25.95
C GLN A 122 -17.23 8.53 25.85
N ARG A 123 -16.71 7.39 26.27
CA ARG A 123 -15.26 7.09 26.18
C ARG A 123 -14.78 6.95 24.75
N GLU A 124 -15.54 6.25 23.91
CA GLU A 124 -15.09 5.91 22.55
C GLU A 124 -15.13 7.12 21.59
N LYS A 125 -15.96 8.13 21.88
CA LYS A 125 -15.88 9.44 21.18
C LYS A 125 -14.47 10.05 21.29
N GLU A 126 -13.82 9.93 22.44
CA GLU A 126 -12.45 10.42 22.64
C GLU A 126 -11.43 9.61 21.83
N ALA A 127 -11.62 8.29 21.70
CA ALA A 127 -10.76 7.44 20.88
C ALA A 127 -10.85 7.82 19.39
N VAL A 128 -12.07 7.96 18.85
CA VAL A 128 -12.29 8.41 17.46
C VAL A 128 -11.71 9.80 17.23
N ASN A 129 -11.91 10.73 18.16
CA ASN A 129 -11.34 12.06 18.06
C ASN A 129 -9.80 12.07 18.10
N SER A 130 -9.19 11.19 18.91
CA SER A 130 -7.75 11.02 18.97
C SER A 130 -7.21 10.44 17.66
N GLU A 131 -7.93 9.49 17.06
CA GLU A 131 -7.61 8.98 15.73
C GLU A 131 -7.66 10.09 14.67
N TYR A 132 -8.74 10.86 14.61
CA TYR A 132 -8.88 12.00 13.71
C TYR A 132 -7.71 12.98 13.86
N ARG A 133 -7.38 13.37 15.11
CA ARG A 133 -6.27 14.29 15.40
C ARG A 133 -4.91 13.74 14.96
N SER A 134 -4.68 12.44 15.12
CA SER A 134 -3.43 11.80 14.70
C SER A 134 -3.16 11.92 13.19
N LYS A 135 -4.21 12.10 12.40
CA LYS A 135 -4.18 12.23 10.94
C LYS A 135 -4.26 13.69 10.44
N TYR A 136 -4.32 14.68 11.35
CA TYR A 136 -4.57 16.08 11.01
C TYR A 136 -3.51 16.71 10.10
N LYS A 137 -2.26 16.23 10.15
CA LYS A 137 -1.16 16.66 9.29
C LYS A 137 -0.85 15.69 8.14
N ASP A 138 -1.70 14.69 7.92
CA ASP A 138 -1.52 13.72 6.85
C ASP A 138 -1.95 14.34 5.51
N ASP A 139 -0.99 14.55 4.60
CA ASP A 139 -1.23 15.24 3.33
C ASP A 139 -2.19 14.47 2.40
N PHE A 140 -2.26 13.14 2.49
CA PHE A 140 -3.21 12.36 1.73
C PHE A 140 -4.65 12.69 2.18
N ARG A 141 -4.91 12.67 3.50
CA ARG A 141 -6.21 13.03 4.06
C ARG A 141 -6.57 14.49 3.76
N ARG A 142 -5.61 15.39 3.94
CA ARG A 142 -5.78 16.83 3.64
C ARG A 142 -6.17 17.07 2.19
N SER A 143 -5.50 16.40 1.24
CA SER A 143 -5.83 16.48 -0.19
C SER A 143 -7.22 15.94 -0.49
N GLN A 144 -7.59 14.80 0.09
CA GLN A 144 -8.94 14.22 -0.06
C GLN A 144 -10.02 15.17 0.44
N TYR A 145 -9.83 15.79 1.63
CA TYR A 145 -10.85 16.66 2.21
C TYR A 145 -10.90 18.03 1.55
N ALA A 146 -9.80 18.56 1.04
CA ALA A 146 -9.81 19.72 0.17
C ALA A 146 -10.61 19.46 -1.13
N MET A 147 -10.44 18.28 -1.75
CA MET A 147 -11.25 17.86 -2.90
C MET A 147 -12.74 17.74 -2.53
N LYS A 148 -13.06 17.09 -1.40
CA LYS A 148 -14.45 16.98 -0.90
C LYS A 148 -15.12 18.34 -0.69
N ALA A 149 -14.36 19.35 -0.25
CA ALA A 149 -14.87 20.71 -0.03
C ALA A 149 -15.34 21.43 -1.32
N VAL A 150 -14.89 20.95 -2.49
CA VAL A 150 -15.31 21.46 -3.81
C VAL A 150 -16.25 20.52 -4.56
N MET A 151 -16.60 19.37 -4.00
CA MET A 151 -17.61 18.47 -4.56
C MET A 151 -19.02 19.04 -4.33
N ASN A 152 -20.01 18.45 -4.99
CA ASN A 152 -21.41 18.77 -4.75
C ASN A 152 -21.80 18.44 -3.29
N PRO A 153 -22.19 19.43 -2.46
CA PRO A 153 -22.50 19.19 -1.05
C PRO A 153 -23.73 18.30 -0.82
N LYS A 154 -24.54 18.07 -1.86
CA LYS A 154 -25.68 17.15 -1.81
C LYS A 154 -25.27 15.68 -2.01
N HIS A 155 -24.05 15.44 -2.49
CA HIS A 155 -23.55 14.07 -2.65
C HIS A 155 -22.83 13.63 -1.37
N PRO A 156 -23.16 12.45 -0.79
CA PRO A 156 -22.60 12.03 0.51
C PRO A 156 -21.09 11.88 0.51
N ALA A 157 -20.45 11.62 -0.65
CA ALA A 157 -19.00 11.55 -0.75
C ALA A 157 -18.30 12.89 -0.42
N SER A 158 -19.00 14.03 -0.40
CA SER A 158 -18.47 15.33 0.02
C SER A 158 -18.37 15.47 1.54
N HIS A 159 -19.01 14.60 2.31
CA HIS A 159 -19.13 14.73 3.76
C HIS A 159 -17.88 14.22 4.50
N PHE A 160 -17.73 14.66 5.73
CA PHE A 160 -16.74 14.15 6.67
C PHE A 160 -17.11 12.73 7.10
N ALA A 161 -16.13 11.84 7.22
CA ALA A 161 -16.38 10.41 7.43
C ALA A 161 -15.69 9.83 8.67
N THR A 162 -14.71 10.54 9.25
CA THR A 162 -13.93 10.02 10.37
C THR A 162 -14.66 10.11 11.71
N GLY A 163 -15.41 11.19 11.89
CA GLY A 163 -15.97 11.53 13.21
C GLY A 163 -15.00 12.34 14.08
N SER A 164 -15.53 13.18 14.93
CA SER A 164 -14.80 14.00 15.90
C SER A 164 -15.68 14.25 17.13
N LEU A 165 -15.11 14.81 18.19
CA LEU A 165 -15.92 15.26 19.33
C LEU A 165 -17.01 16.27 18.92
N GLU A 166 -16.75 17.10 17.92
CA GLU A 166 -17.73 18.05 17.42
C GLU A 166 -18.92 17.36 16.74
N THR A 167 -18.65 16.38 15.84
CA THR A 167 -19.71 15.72 15.08
C THR A 167 -20.44 14.63 15.87
N LEU A 168 -19.82 14.07 16.91
CA LEU A 168 -20.36 12.97 17.72
C LEU A 168 -20.87 13.42 19.09
N SER A 169 -20.89 14.74 19.39
CA SER A 169 -21.44 15.27 20.63
C SER A 169 -22.97 15.30 20.62
N ASP A 170 -23.57 15.11 21.78
CA ASP A 170 -25.00 15.29 21.96
C ASP A 170 -25.39 16.74 21.70
N THR A 171 -26.48 16.96 20.98
CA THR A 171 -26.97 18.30 20.60
C THR A 171 -28.43 18.47 21.04
N GLY A 172 -28.67 19.29 22.03
CA GLY A 172 -30.01 19.50 22.56
C GLY A 172 -30.65 18.19 23.09
N SER A 173 -31.77 17.78 22.47
CA SER A 173 -32.45 16.52 22.80
C SER A 173 -31.93 15.31 22.02
N GLU A 174 -31.07 15.52 20.99
CA GLU A 174 -30.55 14.45 20.15
C GLU A 174 -29.28 13.84 20.74
N LYS A 175 -29.38 12.62 21.20
CA LYS A 175 -28.24 11.85 21.70
C LYS A 175 -27.60 11.03 20.60
N VAL A 176 -26.28 11.06 20.53
CA VAL A 176 -25.52 10.26 19.54
C VAL A 176 -25.80 8.77 19.69
N ARG A 177 -26.02 8.29 20.92
CA ARG A 177 -26.37 6.89 21.19
C ARG A 177 -27.69 6.48 20.54
N ASP A 178 -28.71 7.33 20.59
CA ASP A 178 -30.01 7.03 19.99
C ASP A 178 -29.90 6.97 18.46
N GLN A 179 -29.16 7.89 17.86
CA GLN A 179 -28.89 7.87 16.41
C GLN A 179 -28.00 6.68 15.99
N LEU A 180 -27.09 6.25 16.86
CA LEU A 180 -26.29 5.02 16.66
C LEU A 180 -27.20 3.79 16.62
N LEU A 181 -28.15 3.67 17.55
CA LEU A 181 -29.14 2.59 17.57
C LEU A 181 -30.04 2.63 16.33
N GLU A 182 -30.52 3.79 15.92
CA GLU A 182 -31.32 3.96 14.70
C GLU A 182 -30.52 3.53 13.44
N PHE A 183 -29.26 3.93 13.36
CA PHE A 183 -28.38 3.56 12.25
C PHE A 183 -28.14 2.05 12.22
N TYR A 184 -27.85 1.45 13.37
CA TYR A 184 -27.67 0.01 13.51
C TYR A 184 -28.93 -0.75 13.14
N ASP A 185 -30.07 -0.40 13.73
CA ASP A 185 -31.34 -1.06 13.45
C ASP A 185 -31.75 -0.94 11.96
N LYS A 186 -31.44 0.17 11.31
CA LYS A 186 -31.78 0.39 9.91
C LYS A 186 -30.89 -0.37 8.94
N TYR A 187 -29.57 -0.40 9.18
CA TYR A 187 -28.59 -0.80 8.18
C TYR A 187 -27.89 -2.13 8.48
N TYR A 188 -27.86 -2.58 9.75
CA TYR A 188 -27.25 -3.87 10.10
C TYR A 188 -28.28 -5.00 9.90
N SER A 189 -28.62 -5.20 8.66
CA SER A 189 -29.64 -6.17 8.20
C SER A 189 -28.96 -7.30 7.40
N ALA A 190 -29.31 -8.54 7.70
CA ALA A 190 -28.68 -9.73 7.14
C ALA A 190 -28.61 -9.76 5.61
N ASN A 191 -29.60 -9.14 4.92
CA ASN A 191 -29.60 -9.03 3.45
C ASN A 191 -28.54 -8.06 2.88
N LEU A 192 -27.94 -7.22 3.74
CA LEU A 192 -26.85 -6.31 3.40
C LEU A 192 -25.48 -6.85 3.86
N MET A 193 -25.43 -8.07 4.39
CA MET A 193 -24.24 -8.64 4.98
C MET A 193 -23.75 -9.86 4.20
N THR A 194 -22.43 -10.07 4.28
CA THR A 194 -21.74 -11.26 3.78
C THR A 194 -20.77 -11.75 4.84
N LEU A 195 -20.64 -13.07 4.98
CA LEU A 195 -19.75 -13.73 5.94
C LEU A 195 -18.81 -14.67 5.20
N ALA A 196 -17.53 -14.67 5.53
CA ALA A 196 -16.58 -15.70 5.12
C ALA A 196 -15.88 -16.29 6.35
N VAL A 197 -15.75 -17.61 6.39
CA VAL A 197 -15.10 -18.35 7.49
C VAL A 197 -14.10 -19.34 6.93
N TYR A 198 -12.87 -19.31 7.43
CA TYR A 198 -11.77 -20.18 7.05
C TYR A 198 -11.25 -20.95 8.26
N GLY A 199 -11.03 -22.26 8.08
CA GLY A 199 -10.43 -23.10 9.12
C GLY A 199 -10.12 -24.52 8.66
N PRO A 200 -9.49 -25.36 9.53
CA PRO A 200 -9.19 -26.76 9.23
C PRO A 200 -10.41 -27.69 9.34
N GLN A 201 -11.53 -27.21 9.90
CA GLN A 201 -12.75 -27.98 10.05
C GLN A 201 -13.36 -28.27 8.68
N THR A 202 -14.07 -29.38 8.58
CA THR A 202 -14.83 -29.70 7.37
C THR A 202 -15.92 -28.66 7.08
N LEU A 203 -16.29 -28.51 5.82
CA LEU A 203 -17.37 -27.60 5.43
C LEU A 203 -18.68 -27.85 6.18
N ASP A 204 -18.99 -29.13 6.50
CA ASP A 204 -20.20 -29.50 7.25
C ASP A 204 -20.12 -29.05 8.73
N GLU A 205 -18.94 -29.16 9.34
CA GLU A 205 -18.73 -28.67 10.72
C GLU A 205 -18.82 -27.14 10.77
N LEU A 206 -18.18 -26.42 9.83
CA LEU A 206 -18.28 -24.97 9.74
C LEU A 206 -19.75 -24.55 9.54
N GLU A 207 -20.48 -25.19 8.64
CA GLU A 207 -21.90 -24.90 8.41
C GLU A 207 -22.75 -25.13 9.66
N LYS A 208 -22.51 -26.24 10.37
CA LYS A 208 -23.18 -26.55 11.64
C LYS A 208 -22.93 -25.49 12.72
N TRP A 209 -21.74 -24.89 12.77
CA TRP A 209 -21.41 -23.85 13.74
C TRP A 209 -22.03 -22.49 13.36
N ILE A 210 -21.92 -22.09 12.10
CA ILE A 210 -22.33 -20.73 11.70
C ILE A 210 -23.85 -20.54 11.66
N LYS A 211 -24.63 -21.59 11.29
CA LYS A 211 -26.09 -21.49 11.20
C LYS A 211 -26.74 -20.98 12.48
N PRO A 212 -26.56 -21.60 13.67
CA PRO A 212 -27.19 -21.12 14.91
C PRO A 212 -26.63 -19.78 15.38
N LEU A 213 -25.38 -19.43 15.05
CA LEU A 213 -24.73 -18.21 15.49
C LEU A 213 -25.15 -16.98 14.67
N PHE A 214 -25.37 -17.13 13.37
CA PHE A 214 -25.62 -15.99 12.46
C PHE A 214 -27.07 -15.90 11.95
N THR A 215 -27.88 -16.94 12.05
CA THR A 215 -29.32 -16.86 11.75
C THR A 215 -30.09 -15.86 12.66
N PRO A 216 -29.70 -15.60 13.92
CA PRO A 216 -30.36 -14.60 14.74
C PRO A 216 -30.21 -13.15 14.24
N ILE A 217 -29.30 -12.86 13.32
CA ILE A 217 -29.17 -11.54 12.72
C ILE A 217 -30.47 -11.23 11.95
N LYS A 218 -31.09 -10.12 12.29
CA LYS A 218 -32.38 -9.71 11.70
C LYS A 218 -32.20 -9.39 10.20
N ASN A 219 -33.14 -9.85 9.41
CA ASN A 219 -33.33 -9.38 8.03
C ASN A 219 -34.51 -8.41 8.00
N GLN A 220 -34.23 -7.15 7.77
CA GLN A 220 -35.24 -6.08 7.68
C GLN A 220 -35.66 -5.80 6.24
N GLY A 221 -35.05 -6.46 5.25
CA GLY A 221 -35.26 -6.19 3.85
C GLY A 221 -34.82 -4.78 3.42
N THR A 222 -33.87 -4.21 4.15
CA THR A 222 -33.37 -2.86 3.89
C THR A 222 -32.77 -2.79 2.47
N PRO A 223 -33.27 -1.90 1.59
CA PRO A 223 -32.70 -1.75 0.26
C PRO A 223 -31.33 -1.10 0.33
N LEU A 224 -30.49 -1.39 -0.68
CA LEU A 224 -29.23 -0.66 -0.85
C LEU A 224 -29.56 0.83 -1.09
N PRO A 225 -28.88 1.74 -0.37
CA PRO A 225 -29.06 3.16 -0.57
C PRO A 225 -28.62 3.60 -1.98
N SER A 226 -29.35 4.58 -2.53
CA SER A 226 -28.98 5.29 -3.77
C SER A 226 -28.64 6.75 -3.48
N TYR A 227 -27.84 7.36 -4.35
CA TYR A 227 -27.38 8.75 -4.22
C TYR A 227 -28.08 9.63 -5.26
N ASN A 228 -28.97 10.52 -4.82
CA ASN A 228 -29.80 11.34 -5.72
C ASN A 228 -29.08 12.57 -6.31
N ALA A 229 -27.77 12.66 -6.19
CA ALA A 229 -26.99 13.80 -6.66
C ALA A 229 -25.66 13.34 -7.26
N PRO A 230 -25.17 13.95 -8.36
CA PRO A 230 -23.85 13.64 -8.90
C PRO A 230 -22.74 14.20 -7.99
N MET A 231 -21.53 13.62 -8.06
CA MET A 231 -20.36 14.06 -7.28
C MET A 231 -19.98 15.51 -7.53
N PHE A 232 -20.18 15.99 -8.75
CA PHE A 232 -20.07 17.40 -9.13
C PHE A 232 -21.38 17.84 -9.77
N ALA A 233 -21.89 19.01 -9.39
CA ALA A 233 -23.14 19.52 -9.95
C ALA A 233 -22.97 19.86 -11.43
N LYS A 234 -24.05 19.82 -12.19
CA LYS A 234 -24.04 20.19 -13.62
C LYS A 234 -23.53 21.63 -13.81
N GLY A 235 -22.48 21.79 -14.63
CA GLY A 235 -21.83 23.09 -14.90
C GLY A 235 -20.89 23.56 -13.80
N GLN A 236 -20.59 22.73 -12.81
CA GLN A 236 -19.60 23.04 -11.77
C GLN A 236 -18.16 22.91 -12.26
N LEU A 237 -17.88 21.94 -13.13
CA LEU A 237 -16.59 21.78 -13.78
C LEU A 237 -16.52 22.58 -15.09
N PRO A 238 -15.31 22.98 -15.56
CA PRO A 238 -13.99 22.63 -15.04
C PRO A 238 -13.50 23.53 -13.91
N LEU A 239 -12.72 22.98 -12.99
CA LEU A 239 -12.14 23.70 -11.84
C LEU A 239 -10.62 23.53 -11.76
N ASP A 240 -9.94 24.61 -11.32
CA ASP A 240 -8.53 24.62 -10.95
C ASP A 240 -8.39 24.86 -9.45
N MET A 241 -7.75 23.90 -8.75
CA MET A 241 -7.50 23.96 -7.31
C MET A 241 -6.01 24.03 -7.04
N LYS A 242 -5.59 25.02 -6.26
CA LYS A 242 -4.25 25.10 -5.66
C LYS A 242 -4.32 24.62 -4.22
N LEU A 243 -3.52 23.64 -3.85
CA LEU A 243 -3.49 23.02 -2.53
C LEU A 243 -2.13 23.23 -1.88
N LYS A 244 -2.12 23.64 -0.59
CA LYS A 244 -0.92 23.80 0.20
C LYS A 244 -0.73 22.62 1.14
N PRO A 245 0.20 21.66 0.84
CA PRO A 245 0.50 20.53 1.68
C PRO A 245 1.37 20.92 2.90
N VAL A 246 1.47 20.00 3.86
CA VAL A 246 2.39 20.12 5.01
C VAL A 246 3.82 19.78 4.62
N LYS A 247 3.98 18.70 3.85
CA LYS A 247 5.27 18.30 3.29
C LYS A 247 5.57 19.04 1.99
N ASP A 248 6.83 19.09 1.60
CA ASP A 248 7.20 19.58 0.28
C ASP A 248 6.81 18.55 -0.79
N LEU A 249 5.59 18.70 -1.30
CA LEU A 249 4.97 17.85 -2.32
C LEU A 249 4.63 18.69 -3.54
N LEU A 250 5.21 18.34 -4.67
CA LEU A 250 4.91 18.94 -5.96
C LEU A 250 4.08 17.92 -6.77
N ARG A 251 2.79 18.18 -6.95
CA ARG A 251 1.90 17.20 -7.60
C ARG A 251 0.84 17.87 -8.44
N LEU A 252 0.57 17.26 -9.58
CA LEU A 252 -0.58 17.55 -10.42
C LEU A 252 -1.53 16.36 -10.43
N ASN A 253 -2.80 16.58 -10.09
CA ASN A 253 -3.85 15.58 -10.26
C ASN A 253 -4.90 16.12 -11.23
N LEU A 254 -5.21 15.33 -12.26
CA LEU A 254 -6.34 15.55 -13.16
C LEU A 254 -7.41 14.54 -12.77
N VAL A 255 -8.55 15.02 -12.27
CA VAL A 255 -9.64 14.20 -11.71
C VAL A 255 -10.88 14.35 -12.58
N PHE A 256 -11.42 13.23 -13.04
CA PHE A 256 -12.57 13.17 -13.94
C PHE A 256 -13.68 12.33 -13.30
N PRO A 257 -14.88 12.91 -13.06
CA PRO A 257 -16.06 12.10 -12.77
C PRO A 257 -16.42 11.23 -13.97
N VAL A 258 -16.60 9.94 -13.72
CA VAL A 258 -16.98 8.94 -14.72
C VAL A 258 -18.14 8.09 -14.20
N SER A 259 -18.78 7.34 -15.09
CA SER A 259 -19.82 6.39 -14.71
C SER A 259 -19.28 5.33 -13.71
N GLU A 260 -20.18 4.66 -13.01
CA GLU A 260 -19.78 3.56 -12.13
C GLU A 260 -19.06 2.47 -12.91
N ALA A 261 -18.04 1.86 -12.30
CA ALA A 261 -17.19 0.86 -12.93
C ALA A 261 -17.21 -0.50 -12.21
N LEU A 262 -17.83 -0.59 -11.03
CA LEU A 262 -17.88 -1.81 -10.22
C LEU A 262 -18.58 -2.95 -10.96
N SER A 263 -19.72 -2.67 -11.58
CA SER A 263 -20.49 -3.68 -12.33
C SER A 263 -19.79 -4.15 -13.62
N LYS A 264 -18.75 -3.45 -14.05
CA LYS A 264 -17.99 -3.74 -15.29
C LYS A 264 -16.69 -4.54 -15.01
N TYR A 265 -16.67 -5.30 -13.91
CA TYR A 265 -15.48 -6.03 -13.49
C TYR A 265 -14.98 -7.07 -14.50
N LYS A 266 -15.81 -7.55 -15.42
CA LYS A 266 -15.44 -8.48 -16.50
C LYS A 266 -14.79 -7.77 -17.69
N GLN A 267 -15.32 -6.60 -18.10
CA GLN A 267 -14.81 -5.81 -19.23
C GLN A 267 -13.68 -4.87 -18.85
N LYS A 268 -13.59 -4.47 -17.60
CA LYS A 268 -12.51 -3.65 -17.00
C LYS A 268 -12.11 -2.40 -17.81
N PRO A 269 -13.07 -1.57 -18.29
CA PRO A 269 -12.75 -0.44 -19.17
C PRO A 269 -11.79 0.57 -18.53
N THR A 270 -11.93 0.81 -17.23
CA THR A 270 -11.08 1.76 -16.49
C THR A 270 -9.68 1.21 -16.21
N HIS A 271 -9.52 -0.12 -16.08
CA HIS A 271 -8.20 -0.75 -15.97
C HIS A 271 -7.46 -0.70 -17.31
N TYR A 272 -8.18 -0.93 -18.42
CA TYR A 272 -7.64 -0.77 -19.77
C TYR A 272 -7.09 0.66 -19.98
N LEU A 273 -7.87 1.68 -19.64
CA LEU A 273 -7.44 3.08 -19.74
C LEU A 273 -6.32 3.43 -18.77
N GLY A 274 -6.39 2.89 -17.54
CA GLY A 274 -5.33 3.04 -16.54
C GLY A 274 -4.00 2.46 -16.99
N HIS A 275 -4.03 1.31 -17.66
CA HIS A 275 -2.84 0.69 -18.26
C HIS A 275 -2.19 1.60 -19.30
N LEU A 276 -2.96 2.17 -20.22
CA LEU A 276 -2.44 3.07 -21.27
C LEU A 276 -1.92 4.38 -20.70
N LEU A 277 -2.76 5.06 -19.89
CA LEU A 277 -2.44 6.40 -19.36
C LEU A 277 -1.37 6.37 -18.29
N GLY A 278 -1.30 5.29 -17.53
CA GLY A 278 -0.31 5.06 -16.47
C GLY A 278 0.93 4.32 -16.91
N HIS A 279 1.08 4.01 -18.21
CA HIS A 279 2.23 3.26 -18.74
C HIS A 279 3.53 4.04 -18.54
N GLU A 280 4.62 3.34 -18.17
CA GLU A 280 5.91 3.95 -17.85
C GLU A 280 7.01 3.60 -18.86
N GLY A 281 6.72 2.69 -19.80
CA GLY A 281 7.67 2.24 -20.83
C GLY A 281 8.03 3.34 -21.81
N GLU A 282 8.95 3.01 -22.71
CA GLU A 282 9.43 3.91 -23.75
C GLU A 282 8.26 4.46 -24.61
N GLY A 283 8.29 5.74 -24.90
CA GLY A 283 7.22 6.44 -25.65
C GLY A 283 5.95 6.74 -24.84
N SER A 284 5.84 6.36 -23.58
CA SER A 284 4.71 6.71 -22.72
C SER A 284 4.69 8.19 -22.34
N LEU A 285 3.55 8.67 -21.84
CA LEU A 285 3.41 10.02 -21.31
C LEU A 285 4.45 10.29 -20.21
N LEU A 286 4.61 9.37 -19.23
CA LEU A 286 5.61 9.52 -18.17
C LEU A 286 7.04 9.61 -18.74
N ASN A 287 7.40 8.72 -19.66
CA ASN A 287 8.74 8.72 -20.25
C ASN A 287 9.04 10.06 -20.96
N TRP A 288 8.07 10.60 -21.71
CA TRP A 288 8.20 11.90 -22.35
C TRP A 288 8.39 13.03 -21.33
N LEU A 289 7.57 13.06 -20.25
CA LEU A 289 7.68 14.06 -19.19
C LEU A 289 9.01 13.97 -18.43
N LYS A 290 9.52 12.76 -18.16
CA LYS A 290 10.83 12.54 -17.55
C LYS A 290 11.97 13.02 -18.44
N ASN A 291 11.88 12.84 -19.76
CA ASN A 291 12.85 13.34 -20.71
C ASN A 291 12.86 14.87 -20.82
N LYS A 292 11.75 15.53 -20.47
CA LYS A 292 11.67 17.00 -20.32
C LYS A 292 12.16 17.48 -18.95
N GLY A 293 12.41 16.59 -18.00
CA GLY A 293 12.73 16.94 -16.62
C GLY A 293 11.54 17.46 -15.81
N TRP A 294 10.29 17.18 -16.23
CA TRP A 294 9.08 17.76 -15.63
C TRP A 294 8.37 16.85 -14.62
N ALA A 295 8.58 15.54 -14.70
CA ALA A 295 7.93 14.59 -13.81
C ALA A 295 8.90 13.58 -13.21
N GLU A 296 8.58 13.11 -12.01
CA GLU A 296 9.25 12.04 -11.27
C GLU A 296 8.50 10.70 -11.45
N SER A 297 7.17 10.73 -11.36
CA SER A 297 6.32 9.55 -11.51
C SER A 297 4.93 9.94 -12.04
N LEU A 298 4.20 8.95 -12.55
CA LEU A 298 2.82 9.08 -12.99
C LEU A 298 2.03 7.83 -12.63
N SER A 299 0.78 8.00 -12.23
CA SER A 299 -0.17 6.91 -12.09
C SER A 299 -1.52 7.32 -12.68
N ALA A 300 -2.26 6.36 -13.24
CA ALA A 300 -3.60 6.61 -13.75
C ALA A 300 -4.53 5.44 -13.40
N GLY A 301 -5.79 5.76 -13.08
CA GLY A 301 -6.80 4.76 -12.73
C GLY A 301 -7.94 5.33 -11.90
N LEU A 302 -8.75 4.45 -11.33
CA LEU A 302 -9.83 4.86 -10.42
C LEU A 302 -9.26 5.28 -9.06
N GLY A 303 -9.53 6.52 -8.66
CA GLY A 303 -9.20 7.02 -7.32
C GLY A 303 -10.31 6.81 -6.30
N ASN A 304 -11.55 6.84 -6.74
CA ASN A 304 -12.73 6.56 -5.93
C ASN A 304 -13.76 5.83 -6.80
N ASN A 305 -14.31 4.74 -6.30
CA ASN A 305 -15.22 3.88 -7.05
C ASN A 305 -16.42 3.54 -6.16
N ASN A 306 -17.58 4.12 -6.47
CA ASN A 306 -18.83 3.94 -5.75
C ASN A 306 -19.88 3.35 -6.70
N ARG A 307 -20.96 2.82 -6.13
CA ARG A 307 -22.06 2.17 -6.87
C ARG A 307 -22.72 3.03 -7.97
N GLU A 308 -22.69 4.35 -7.85
CA GLU A 308 -23.40 5.27 -8.77
C GLU A 308 -22.47 6.25 -9.49
N GLY A 309 -21.17 6.15 -9.28
CA GLY A 309 -20.19 6.99 -9.93
C GLY A 309 -18.77 6.73 -9.44
N SER A 310 -17.81 7.09 -10.26
CA SER A 310 -16.40 6.90 -9.97
C SER A 310 -15.61 8.16 -10.31
N LEU A 311 -14.40 8.28 -9.77
CA LEU A 311 -13.43 9.30 -10.15
C LEU A 311 -12.24 8.62 -10.82
N PHE A 312 -12.00 8.92 -12.08
CA PHE A 312 -10.77 8.53 -12.75
C PHE A 312 -9.73 9.64 -12.53
N GLN A 313 -8.48 9.26 -12.20
CA GLN A 313 -7.43 10.21 -11.88
C GLN A 313 -6.18 9.92 -12.69
N ILE A 314 -5.49 11.01 -13.12
CA ILE A 314 -4.11 10.98 -13.58
C ILE A 314 -3.32 11.81 -12.56
N SER A 315 -2.42 11.18 -11.83
CA SER A 315 -1.62 11.79 -10.77
C SER A 315 -0.15 11.82 -11.18
N ILE A 316 0.46 13.01 -11.20
CA ILE A 316 1.82 13.24 -11.65
C ILE A 316 2.61 13.88 -10.51
N ALA A 317 3.67 13.22 -10.04
CA ALA A 317 4.66 13.84 -9.18
C ALA A 317 5.55 14.73 -10.05
N LEU A 318 5.64 16.01 -9.69
CA LEU A 318 6.32 17.02 -10.47
C LEU A 318 7.73 17.29 -9.93
N THR A 319 8.63 17.65 -10.82
CA THR A 319 9.85 18.39 -10.47
C THR A 319 9.54 19.89 -10.25
N LYS A 320 10.54 20.68 -9.87
CA LYS A 320 10.37 22.15 -9.83
C LYS A 320 10.08 22.74 -11.20
N ASP A 321 10.78 22.27 -12.22
CA ASP A 321 10.56 22.70 -13.61
C ASP A 321 9.18 22.24 -14.10
N GLY A 322 8.73 21.05 -13.67
CA GLY A 322 7.39 20.57 -13.95
C GLY A 322 6.29 21.44 -13.32
N LEU A 323 6.54 21.96 -12.11
CA LEU A 323 5.60 22.90 -11.48
C LEU A 323 5.45 24.19 -12.27
N GLU A 324 6.51 24.70 -12.88
CA GLU A 324 6.48 25.88 -13.75
C GLU A 324 5.80 25.62 -15.09
N ASN A 325 5.69 24.34 -15.49
CA ASN A 325 5.12 23.90 -16.77
C ASN A 325 3.79 23.13 -16.65
N VAL A 326 3.02 23.33 -15.56
CA VAL A 326 1.77 22.59 -15.27
C VAL A 326 0.76 22.65 -16.42
N ASP A 327 0.63 23.79 -17.09
CA ASP A 327 -0.32 23.94 -18.21
C ASP A 327 0.12 23.13 -19.42
N ALA A 328 1.41 23.13 -19.75
CA ALA A 328 1.98 22.32 -20.82
C ALA A 328 1.89 20.80 -20.50
N ILE A 329 2.07 20.40 -19.25
CA ILE A 329 1.88 19.02 -18.81
C ILE A 329 0.42 18.59 -18.95
N THR A 330 -0.52 19.50 -18.58
CA THR A 330 -1.96 19.24 -18.74
C THR A 330 -2.34 19.10 -20.22
N GLU A 331 -1.82 19.98 -21.08
CA GLU A 331 -2.01 19.90 -22.53
C GLU A 331 -1.45 18.56 -23.08
N GLN A 332 -0.27 18.15 -22.60
CA GLN A 332 0.35 16.90 -23.03
C GLN A 332 -0.43 15.65 -22.58
N ALA A 333 -1.07 15.71 -21.40
CA ALA A 333 -1.97 14.63 -20.96
C ALA A 333 -3.20 14.52 -21.89
N PHE A 334 -3.79 15.64 -22.31
CA PHE A 334 -4.89 15.64 -23.28
C PHE A 334 -4.44 15.27 -24.71
N SER A 335 -3.23 15.63 -25.09
CA SER A 335 -2.61 15.17 -26.34
C SER A 335 -2.52 13.62 -26.37
N TYR A 336 -2.12 13.00 -25.25
CA TYR A 336 -2.05 11.56 -25.15
C TYR A 336 -3.44 10.89 -25.14
N ILE A 337 -4.40 11.47 -24.42
CA ILE A 337 -5.81 11.04 -24.46
C ILE A 337 -6.35 11.10 -25.91
N GLN A 338 -6.03 12.16 -26.65
CA GLN A 338 -6.42 12.30 -28.05
C GLN A 338 -5.75 11.24 -28.93
N LEU A 339 -4.47 10.94 -28.71
CA LEU A 339 -3.77 9.85 -29.41
C LEU A 339 -4.47 8.51 -29.20
N ILE A 340 -4.90 8.19 -27.96
CA ILE A 340 -5.66 6.95 -27.67
C ILE A 340 -6.99 6.95 -28.46
N LYS A 341 -7.69 8.10 -28.57
CA LYS A 341 -8.93 8.21 -29.35
C LYS A 341 -8.69 7.99 -30.84
N GLU A 342 -7.60 8.52 -31.39
CA GLU A 342 -7.26 8.43 -32.81
C GLU A 342 -6.75 7.04 -33.22
N LYS A 343 -5.91 6.42 -32.41
CA LYS A 343 -5.37 5.07 -32.66
C LYS A 343 -6.43 3.99 -32.48
N GLY A 344 -7.51 4.29 -31.79
CA GLY A 344 -8.54 3.34 -31.46
C GLY A 344 -8.23 2.58 -30.18
N VAL A 345 -9.15 1.70 -29.86
CA VAL A 345 -9.06 0.79 -28.73
C VAL A 345 -8.86 -0.60 -29.30
N ASP A 346 -7.65 -1.16 -29.12
CA ASP A 346 -7.20 -2.38 -29.75
C ASP A 346 -7.47 -3.62 -28.88
N GLU A 347 -8.01 -4.68 -29.46
CA GLU A 347 -8.32 -5.94 -28.79
C GLU A 347 -7.06 -6.64 -28.26
N TRP A 348 -5.92 -6.54 -28.97
CA TRP A 348 -4.68 -7.18 -28.54
C TRP A 348 -4.18 -6.69 -27.16
N ILE A 349 -4.47 -5.43 -26.79
CA ILE A 349 -4.13 -4.89 -25.46
C ILE A 349 -5.00 -5.58 -24.38
N PHE A 350 -6.29 -5.77 -24.66
CA PHE A 350 -7.19 -6.50 -23.79
C PHE A 350 -6.74 -7.95 -23.60
N ASP A 351 -6.36 -8.63 -24.69
CA ASP A 351 -5.87 -10.00 -24.68
C ASP A 351 -4.56 -10.13 -23.89
N GLU A 352 -3.65 -9.16 -24.04
CA GLU A 352 -2.40 -9.11 -23.29
C GLU A 352 -2.65 -8.96 -21.78
N LEU A 353 -3.51 -8.04 -21.38
CA LEU A 353 -3.90 -7.85 -19.99
C LEU A 353 -4.60 -9.08 -19.41
N GLN A 354 -5.46 -9.72 -20.21
CA GLN A 354 -6.09 -11.00 -19.85
C GLN A 354 -5.04 -12.09 -19.59
N GLN A 355 -4.04 -12.22 -20.48
CA GLN A 355 -2.98 -13.21 -20.33
C GLN A 355 -2.13 -12.95 -19.08
N ILE A 356 -1.77 -11.70 -18.83
CA ILE A 356 -0.99 -11.29 -17.65
C ILE A 356 -1.78 -11.61 -16.37
N ASP A 357 -3.04 -11.20 -16.28
CA ASP A 357 -3.87 -11.44 -15.10
C ASP A 357 -4.18 -12.93 -14.89
N ALA A 358 -4.33 -13.71 -15.97
CA ALA A 358 -4.47 -15.16 -15.87
C ALA A 358 -3.22 -15.84 -15.29
N LEU A 359 -2.02 -15.37 -15.65
CA LEU A 359 -0.76 -15.84 -15.05
C LEU A 359 -0.66 -15.42 -13.58
N HIS A 360 -1.02 -14.19 -13.24
CA HIS A 360 -1.04 -13.69 -11.87
C HIS A 360 -2.00 -14.52 -11.00
N PHE A 361 -3.20 -14.81 -11.48
CA PHE A 361 -4.15 -15.66 -10.76
C PHE A 361 -3.62 -17.08 -10.57
N ARG A 362 -3.09 -17.66 -11.63
CA ARG A 362 -2.61 -19.06 -11.61
C ARG A 362 -1.46 -19.29 -10.65
N PHE A 363 -0.56 -18.32 -10.52
CA PHE A 363 0.70 -18.42 -9.77
C PHE A 363 0.79 -17.43 -8.60
N GLN A 364 -0.34 -16.89 -8.15
CA GLN A 364 -0.36 -16.08 -6.94
C GLN A 364 0.08 -16.93 -5.73
N GLU A 365 0.81 -16.30 -4.83
CA GLU A 365 1.09 -16.91 -3.53
C GLU A 365 -0.19 -17.04 -2.72
N GLY A 366 -0.27 -18.06 -1.86
CA GLY A 366 -1.40 -18.25 -0.96
C GLY A 366 -1.62 -17.00 -0.10
N ARG A 367 -2.84 -16.45 -0.13
CA ARG A 367 -3.20 -15.33 0.73
C ARG A 367 -3.27 -15.79 2.18
N SER A 368 -2.97 -14.90 3.11
CA SER A 368 -3.24 -15.20 4.53
C SER A 368 -4.74 -15.47 4.72
N PRO A 369 -5.13 -16.36 5.65
CA PRO A 369 -6.52 -16.66 5.92
C PRO A 369 -7.38 -15.41 6.12
N VAL A 370 -6.91 -14.45 6.91
CA VAL A 370 -7.63 -13.21 7.18
C VAL A 370 -7.80 -12.34 5.93
N SER A 371 -6.79 -12.25 5.06
CA SER A 371 -6.90 -11.49 3.80
C SER A 371 -7.87 -12.15 2.82
N LEU A 372 -7.90 -13.49 2.77
CA LEU A 372 -8.81 -14.23 1.91
C LEU A 372 -10.27 -14.01 2.33
N VAL A 373 -10.59 -14.14 3.64
CA VAL A 373 -11.97 -13.95 4.10
C VAL A 373 -12.45 -12.51 3.93
N GLN A 374 -11.59 -11.51 4.13
CA GLN A 374 -11.93 -10.10 3.89
C GLN A 374 -12.26 -9.85 2.42
N GLN A 375 -11.42 -10.32 1.50
CA GLN A 375 -11.65 -10.15 0.07
C GLN A 375 -12.95 -10.82 -0.36
N LEU A 376 -13.19 -12.08 0.06
CA LEU A 376 -14.37 -12.81 -0.34
C LEU A 376 -15.66 -12.18 0.18
N THR A 377 -15.66 -11.60 1.39
CA THR A 377 -16.83 -10.87 1.89
C THR A 377 -17.14 -9.64 1.04
N MET A 378 -16.14 -8.87 0.64
CA MET A 378 -16.33 -7.73 -0.26
C MET A 378 -16.76 -8.18 -1.67
N ASN A 379 -16.12 -9.22 -2.21
CA ASN A 379 -16.43 -9.76 -3.55
C ASN A 379 -17.88 -10.26 -3.65
N MET A 380 -18.45 -10.87 -2.60
CA MET A 380 -19.82 -11.35 -2.59
C MET A 380 -20.89 -10.25 -2.77
N HIS A 381 -20.53 -8.98 -2.63
CA HIS A 381 -21.41 -7.85 -2.92
C HIS A 381 -21.40 -7.42 -4.40
N VAL A 382 -20.35 -7.78 -5.13
CA VAL A 382 -20.08 -7.25 -6.48
C VAL A 382 -20.07 -8.34 -7.54
N TYR A 383 -19.46 -9.49 -7.24
CA TYR A 383 -19.22 -10.55 -8.24
C TYR A 383 -20.30 -11.63 -8.22
N GLU A 384 -20.49 -12.24 -9.37
CA GLU A 384 -21.29 -13.46 -9.49
C GLU A 384 -20.61 -14.59 -8.67
N THR A 385 -21.40 -15.55 -8.19
CA THR A 385 -20.88 -16.61 -7.31
C THR A 385 -19.70 -17.38 -7.91
N ASP A 386 -19.74 -17.67 -9.20
CA ASP A 386 -18.69 -18.41 -9.90
C ASP A 386 -17.41 -17.59 -10.09
N ASP A 387 -17.49 -16.26 -9.95
CA ASP A 387 -16.40 -15.35 -10.17
C ASP A 387 -15.74 -14.85 -8.85
N LEU A 388 -16.22 -15.28 -7.67
CA LEU A 388 -15.79 -14.76 -6.37
C LEU A 388 -14.28 -14.85 -6.13
N LEU A 389 -13.62 -15.89 -6.61
CA LEU A 389 -12.18 -16.08 -6.48
C LEU A 389 -11.35 -15.42 -7.59
N ILE A 390 -11.92 -15.35 -8.80
CA ILE A 390 -11.20 -14.91 -10.01
C ILE A 390 -11.57 -13.50 -10.47
N GLY A 391 -12.67 -12.90 -9.96
CA GLY A 391 -13.23 -11.64 -10.48
C GLY A 391 -12.23 -10.51 -10.60
N ASP A 392 -11.30 -10.38 -9.66
CA ASP A 392 -10.23 -9.38 -9.70
C ASP A 392 -9.29 -9.53 -10.91
N TYR A 393 -9.14 -10.76 -11.41
CA TYR A 393 -8.24 -11.13 -12.52
C TYR A 393 -8.98 -11.44 -13.83
N LEU A 394 -10.33 -11.48 -13.77
CA LEU A 394 -11.15 -11.90 -14.90
C LEU A 394 -11.24 -10.77 -15.95
N TRP A 395 -10.85 -11.10 -17.17
CA TRP A 395 -11.09 -10.26 -18.35
C TRP A 395 -11.97 -11.07 -19.31
N LYS A 396 -13.16 -10.56 -19.61
CA LYS A 396 -14.12 -11.26 -20.48
C LYS A 396 -15.04 -10.28 -21.16
N GLY A 397 -15.20 -10.47 -22.48
CA GLY A 397 -16.10 -9.65 -23.27
C GLY A 397 -15.46 -8.28 -23.59
N TYR A 398 -14.44 -8.27 -24.44
CA TYR A 398 -13.90 -7.05 -25.00
C TYR A 398 -15.02 -6.17 -25.57
N ASP A 399 -15.12 -4.97 -25.07
CA ASP A 399 -16.17 -3.99 -25.46
C ASP A 399 -15.53 -2.63 -25.74
N PRO A 400 -15.15 -2.37 -27.01
CA PRO A 400 -14.53 -1.12 -27.39
C PRO A 400 -15.42 0.09 -27.22
N GLU A 401 -16.75 -0.06 -27.32
CA GLU A 401 -17.67 1.08 -27.11
C GLU A 401 -17.77 1.45 -25.65
N LEU A 402 -17.74 0.47 -24.75
CA LEU A 402 -17.67 0.72 -23.32
C LEU A 402 -16.37 1.41 -22.93
N ILE A 403 -15.23 0.97 -23.46
CA ILE A 403 -13.92 1.62 -23.22
C ILE A 403 -13.96 3.08 -23.73
N ARG A 404 -14.49 3.31 -24.94
CA ARG A 404 -14.67 4.66 -25.51
C ARG A 404 -15.61 5.54 -24.67
N HIS A 405 -16.65 4.97 -24.07
CA HIS A 405 -17.55 5.70 -23.18
C HIS A 405 -16.78 6.34 -22.02
N TYR A 406 -15.90 5.58 -21.32
CA TYR A 406 -15.07 6.12 -20.24
C TYR A 406 -14.00 7.08 -20.76
N LEU A 407 -13.35 6.76 -21.88
CA LEU A 407 -12.35 7.63 -22.51
C LEU A 407 -12.92 8.99 -22.92
N ASN A 408 -14.17 9.03 -23.39
CA ASN A 408 -14.86 10.26 -23.79
C ASN A 408 -15.25 11.15 -22.60
N ALA A 409 -15.29 10.62 -21.39
CA ALA A 409 -15.46 11.41 -20.18
C ALA A 409 -14.18 12.15 -19.74
N LEU A 410 -13.01 11.74 -20.24
CA LEU A 410 -11.71 12.37 -19.93
C LEU A 410 -11.53 13.61 -20.83
N THR A 411 -12.17 14.72 -20.46
CA THR A 411 -12.15 15.97 -21.23
C THR A 411 -11.83 17.17 -20.35
N PRO A 412 -11.25 18.25 -20.91
CA PRO A 412 -10.98 19.47 -20.15
C PRO A 412 -12.22 20.05 -19.46
N ASN A 413 -13.40 19.96 -20.10
CA ASN A 413 -14.68 20.45 -19.53
C ASN A 413 -15.19 19.61 -18.34
N ASN A 414 -14.72 18.36 -18.19
CA ASN A 414 -15.14 17.44 -17.13
C ASN A 414 -14.02 17.20 -16.10
N MET A 415 -13.19 18.21 -15.86
CA MET A 415 -11.98 18.06 -15.07
C MET A 415 -11.98 18.95 -13.82
N LEU A 416 -11.57 18.35 -12.68
CA LEU A 416 -11.00 19.06 -11.54
C LEU A 416 -9.48 18.88 -11.60
N ARG A 417 -8.75 19.97 -11.84
CA ARG A 417 -7.27 20.00 -11.78
C ARG A 417 -6.85 20.42 -10.38
N ILE A 418 -5.96 19.66 -9.75
CA ILE A 418 -5.42 19.95 -8.42
C ILE A 418 -3.91 20.06 -8.53
N VAL A 419 -3.34 21.21 -8.19
CA VAL A 419 -1.90 21.43 -8.12
C VAL A 419 -1.50 21.63 -6.67
N SER A 420 -0.51 20.84 -6.19
CA SER A 420 -0.01 20.90 -4.82
C SER A 420 1.39 21.53 -4.75
N ASN A 421 1.53 22.56 -3.92
CA ASN A 421 2.82 23.20 -3.61
C ASN A 421 2.74 24.01 -2.30
N GLN A 422 3.76 23.88 -1.43
CA GLN A 422 3.83 24.63 -0.17
C GLN A 422 3.89 26.15 -0.35
N ALA A 423 4.38 26.65 -1.48
CA ALA A 423 4.52 28.07 -1.76
C ALA A 423 3.22 28.77 -2.17
N PHE A 424 2.12 28.03 -2.40
CA PHE A 424 0.88 28.65 -2.84
C PHE A 424 0.26 29.57 -1.78
N GLU A 425 -0.17 30.74 -2.20
CA GLU A 425 -1.10 31.58 -1.46
C GLU A 425 -2.51 31.03 -1.67
N THR A 426 -3.25 30.91 -0.58
CA THR A 426 -4.57 30.28 -0.55
C THR A 426 -5.53 31.12 0.29
N ASP A 427 -6.81 31.13 -0.08
CA ASP A 427 -7.87 31.94 0.53
C ASP A 427 -8.91 31.14 1.31
N LYS A 428 -8.85 29.80 1.24
CA LYS A 428 -9.78 28.88 1.86
C LYS A 428 -9.07 27.78 2.65
N HIS A 429 -9.81 27.15 3.55
CA HIS A 429 -9.40 25.95 4.27
C HIS A 429 -10.54 24.95 4.24
N ASP A 430 -10.25 23.67 4.06
CA ASP A 430 -11.25 22.65 4.30
C ASP A 430 -11.66 22.63 5.79
N PRO A 431 -12.94 22.37 6.09
CA PRO A 431 -13.45 22.55 7.46
C PRO A 431 -12.92 21.51 8.45
N TRP A 432 -12.36 20.39 7.99
CA TRP A 432 -12.00 19.24 8.84
C TRP A 432 -10.51 19.13 9.12
N PHE A 433 -9.70 19.09 8.08
CA PHE A 433 -8.23 18.98 8.22
C PHE A 433 -7.52 20.33 8.07
N ALA A 434 -8.28 21.42 7.92
CA ALA A 434 -7.77 22.75 7.71
C ALA A 434 -6.68 22.81 6.60
N ALA A 435 -6.86 22.00 5.55
CA ALA A 435 -5.98 22.08 4.38
C ALA A 435 -6.20 23.39 3.65
N PRO A 436 -5.16 24.24 3.52
CA PRO A 436 -5.32 25.51 2.82
C PRO A 436 -5.41 25.26 1.31
N TYR A 437 -6.41 25.84 0.65
CA TYR A 437 -6.58 25.75 -0.80
C TYR A 437 -7.19 27.03 -1.37
N SER A 438 -7.07 27.20 -2.68
CA SER A 438 -7.88 28.13 -3.46
C SER A 438 -8.47 27.38 -4.66
N VAL A 439 -9.62 27.84 -5.17
CA VAL A 439 -10.28 27.22 -6.32
C VAL A 439 -10.87 28.30 -7.22
N SER A 440 -10.69 28.13 -8.53
CA SER A 440 -11.27 28.97 -9.57
C SER A 440 -11.80 28.13 -10.72
N THR A 441 -12.67 28.70 -11.53
CA THR A 441 -13.05 28.11 -12.81
C THR A 441 -11.92 28.27 -13.81
N ILE A 442 -11.68 27.24 -14.62
CA ILE A 442 -10.69 27.29 -15.70
C ILE A 442 -11.27 28.13 -16.86
N ASP A 443 -10.47 29.04 -17.39
CA ASP A 443 -10.89 29.88 -18.49
C ASP A 443 -11.22 29.08 -19.77
N GLN A 444 -12.25 29.47 -20.49
CA GLN A 444 -12.70 28.77 -21.69
C GLN A 444 -11.59 28.72 -22.77
N SER A 445 -10.77 29.75 -22.90
CA SER A 445 -9.63 29.76 -23.83
C SER A 445 -8.60 28.69 -23.54
N GLN A 446 -8.39 28.38 -22.25
CA GLN A 446 -7.48 27.32 -21.81
C GLN A 446 -8.10 25.94 -22.05
N VAL A 447 -9.39 25.78 -21.78
CA VAL A 447 -10.17 24.58 -22.13
C VAL A 447 -10.13 24.29 -23.62
N ASP A 448 -10.30 25.32 -24.45
CA ASP A 448 -10.25 25.20 -25.91
C ASP A 448 -8.87 24.79 -26.40
N THR A 449 -7.80 25.35 -25.81
CA THR A 449 -6.42 24.98 -26.10
C THR A 449 -6.19 23.49 -25.82
N TRP A 450 -6.55 23.03 -24.62
CA TRP A 450 -6.37 21.61 -24.27
C TRP A 450 -7.29 20.67 -25.05
N SER A 451 -8.47 21.12 -25.44
CA SER A 451 -9.39 20.34 -26.30
C SER A 451 -8.89 20.21 -27.75
N ALA A 452 -8.10 21.17 -28.20
CA ALA A 452 -7.47 21.16 -29.53
C ALA A 452 -6.08 20.51 -29.55
N ALA A 453 -5.61 19.96 -28.40
CA ALA A 453 -4.30 19.31 -28.29
C ALA A 453 -4.19 18.17 -29.29
N LYS A 454 -3.07 18.12 -30.02
CA LYS A 454 -2.75 17.09 -31.01
C LYS A 454 -1.68 16.15 -30.49
N SER A 455 -1.63 14.95 -31.05
CA SER A 455 -0.58 13.98 -30.72
C SER A 455 0.81 14.60 -30.90
N THR A 456 1.67 14.40 -29.91
CA THR A 456 3.03 14.95 -29.86
C THR A 456 4.03 13.92 -30.36
N GLU A 457 5.04 14.39 -31.10
CA GLU A 457 6.15 13.54 -31.53
C GLU A 457 6.89 12.95 -30.32
N GLY A 458 7.22 11.66 -30.40
CA GLY A 458 7.90 10.92 -29.33
C GLY A 458 6.95 10.28 -28.30
N ILE A 459 5.63 10.49 -28.39
CA ILE A 459 4.64 9.78 -27.60
C ILE A 459 3.90 8.76 -28.47
N ASN A 460 3.82 7.52 -27.97
CA ASN A 460 3.22 6.40 -28.69
C ASN A 460 2.37 5.54 -27.74
N ILE A 461 1.44 4.80 -28.31
CA ILE A 461 0.76 3.69 -27.63
C ILE A 461 1.79 2.60 -27.33
N PRO A 462 1.74 1.94 -26.15
CA PRO A 462 2.65 0.83 -25.83
C PRO A 462 2.64 -0.26 -26.92
N GLN A 463 3.78 -0.90 -27.10
CA GLN A 463 3.90 -2.08 -27.96
C GLN A 463 3.62 -3.35 -27.15
N GLN A 464 3.41 -4.47 -27.85
CA GLN A 464 3.29 -5.78 -27.21
C GLN A 464 4.46 -6.06 -26.26
N ASN A 465 4.15 -6.61 -25.11
CA ASN A 465 5.10 -6.82 -24.03
C ASN A 465 6.02 -8.03 -24.30
N PRO A 466 7.33 -7.84 -24.56
CA PRO A 466 8.23 -8.94 -24.86
C PRO A 466 8.62 -9.80 -23.66
N PHE A 467 8.21 -9.38 -22.44
CA PHE A 467 8.55 -10.06 -21.19
C PHE A 467 7.47 -11.01 -20.69
N ILE A 468 6.35 -11.15 -21.39
CA ILE A 468 5.36 -12.16 -21.00
C ILE A 468 6.06 -13.54 -21.04
N PRO A 469 6.04 -14.31 -19.92
CA PRO A 469 6.79 -15.55 -19.85
C PRO A 469 6.21 -16.61 -20.79
N GLU A 470 7.09 -17.25 -21.55
CA GLU A 470 6.79 -18.38 -22.44
C GLU A 470 7.03 -19.71 -21.72
N ASP A 471 8.03 -19.77 -20.82
CA ASP A 471 8.37 -20.95 -20.01
C ASP A 471 8.02 -20.71 -18.54
N VAL A 472 6.95 -21.37 -18.10
CA VAL A 472 6.50 -21.42 -16.70
C VAL A 472 6.67 -22.83 -16.11
N SER A 473 7.56 -23.66 -16.67
CA SER A 473 7.81 -25.01 -16.20
C SER A 473 8.45 -25.03 -14.79
N LEU A 474 8.10 -26.07 -14.02
CA LEU A 474 8.68 -26.29 -12.70
C LEU A 474 9.93 -27.15 -12.80
N GLN A 475 10.98 -26.76 -12.08
CA GLN A 475 12.17 -27.60 -11.95
C GLN A 475 11.83 -28.88 -11.18
N SER A 476 12.28 -30.02 -11.71
CA SER A 476 12.14 -31.31 -11.02
C SER A 476 13.15 -31.38 -9.88
N ALA A 477 12.70 -31.18 -8.64
CA ALA A 477 13.58 -31.40 -7.52
C ALA A 477 12.91 -31.37 -6.16
N SER A 478 13.66 -31.77 -5.15
CA SER A 478 13.29 -31.71 -3.75
C SER A 478 13.53 -30.30 -3.18
N THR A 479 12.60 -29.83 -2.38
CA THR A 479 12.78 -28.62 -1.56
C THR A 479 13.98 -28.78 -0.63
N GLN A 480 14.85 -27.78 -0.59
CA GLN A 480 16.01 -27.73 0.31
C GLN A 480 15.63 -26.88 1.52
N SER A 481 15.91 -27.38 2.71
CA SER A 481 15.59 -26.67 3.96
C SER A 481 16.45 -25.43 4.23
N ILE A 482 17.67 -25.40 3.70
CA ILE A 482 18.63 -24.29 3.85
C ILE A 482 19.40 -24.05 2.56
N PRO A 483 19.86 -22.82 2.30
CA PRO A 483 20.73 -22.53 1.17
C PRO A 483 22.03 -23.33 1.22
N GLN A 484 22.39 -23.95 0.10
CA GLN A 484 23.64 -24.66 -0.07
C GLN A 484 24.65 -23.79 -0.84
N ARG A 485 25.87 -23.69 -0.33
CA ARG A 485 26.92 -23.01 -1.07
C ARG A 485 27.38 -23.89 -2.23
N ILE A 486 27.24 -23.42 -3.47
CA ILE A 486 27.59 -24.14 -4.68
C ILE A 486 28.90 -23.67 -5.33
N TYR A 487 29.35 -22.46 -4.94
CA TYR A 487 30.60 -21.88 -5.43
C TYR A 487 31.22 -20.96 -4.38
N GLN A 488 32.55 -20.92 -4.28
CA GLN A 488 33.30 -19.96 -3.48
C GLN A 488 34.71 -19.81 -4.03
N GLU A 489 35.03 -18.56 -4.38
CA GLU A 489 36.39 -18.07 -4.60
C GLU A 489 36.54 -16.70 -3.93
N ASP A 490 37.75 -16.14 -3.85
CA ASP A 490 37.96 -14.82 -3.31
C ASP A 490 37.18 -13.78 -4.15
N GLY A 491 36.30 -13.06 -3.51
CA GLY A 491 35.43 -12.07 -4.13
C GLY A 491 34.06 -12.56 -4.61
N LEU A 492 33.78 -13.88 -4.66
CA LEU A 492 32.48 -14.40 -5.07
C LEU A 492 32.05 -15.64 -4.29
N SER A 493 30.87 -15.57 -3.68
CA SER A 493 30.20 -16.72 -3.06
C SER A 493 28.80 -16.89 -3.63
N ILE A 494 28.42 -18.12 -4.03
CA ILE A 494 27.10 -18.42 -4.59
C ILE A 494 26.40 -19.47 -3.72
N TYR A 495 25.18 -19.11 -3.30
CA TYR A 495 24.29 -19.97 -2.52
C TYR A 495 23.04 -20.27 -3.33
N HIS A 496 22.60 -21.53 -3.28
CA HIS A 496 21.44 -22.02 -3.97
C HIS A 496 20.47 -22.67 -2.99
N GLN A 497 19.20 -22.30 -3.06
CA GLN A 497 18.12 -22.97 -2.36
C GLN A 497 16.96 -23.20 -3.33
N GLN A 498 16.76 -24.44 -3.72
CA GLN A 498 15.54 -24.77 -4.44
C GLN A 498 14.39 -24.90 -3.46
N ASP A 499 13.34 -24.14 -3.69
CA ASP A 499 12.13 -24.17 -2.88
C ASP A 499 10.91 -24.35 -3.80
N MET A 500 10.28 -25.52 -3.63
CA MET A 500 9.09 -25.93 -4.37
C MET A 500 7.88 -26.07 -3.44
N SER A 501 7.94 -25.50 -2.25
CA SER A 501 6.86 -25.58 -1.26
C SER A 501 5.53 -25.08 -1.81
N PHE A 502 5.58 -24.01 -2.62
CA PHE A 502 4.40 -23.41 -3.25
C PHE A 502 4.19 -23.86 -4.71
N LYS A 503 5.04 -24.73 -5.25
CA LYS A 503 4.95 -25.22 -6.64
C LYS A 503 4.78 -24.07 -7.67
N GLY A 504 5.42 -22.92 -7.41
CA GLY A 504 5.39 -21.75 -8.29
C GLY A 504 6.58 -21.72 -9.26
N PRO A 505 6.42 -21.17 -10.47
CA PRO A 505 7.50 -21.02 -11.45
C PRO A 505 8.42 -19.84 -11.15
N GLN A 506 8.14 -19.09 -10.09
CA GLN A 506 8.91 -17.90 -9.73
C GLN A 506 10.23 -18.26 -9.05
N SER A 507 11.19 -17.35 -9.20
CA SER A 507 12.47 -17.39 -8.48
C SER A 507 12.88 -16.00 -8.03
N SER A 508 13.73 -15.94 -7.01
CA SER A 508 14.43 -14.73 -6.60
C SER A 508 15.92 -14.94 -6.64
N VAL A 509 16.65 -14.02 -7.27
CA VAL A 509 18.12 -14.00 -7.26
C VAL A 509 18.55 -12.70 -6.57
N TYR A 510 19.26 -12.84 -5.46
CA TYR A 510 19.82 -11.73 -4.71
C TYR A 510 21.32 -11.65 -4.98
N ILE A 511 21.79 -10.50 -5.43
CA ILE A 511 23.21 -10.21 -5.68
C ILE A 511 23.59 -9.05 -4.77
N SER A 512 24.45 -9.28 -3.81
CA SER A 512 24.98 -8.28 -2.88
C SER A 512 26.40 -7.91 -3.30
N LEU A 513 26.55 -6.73 -3.90
CA LEU A 513 27.86 -6.13 -4.25
C LEU A 513 28.32 -5.30 -3.05
N ARG A 514 29.29 -5.85 -2.30
CA ARG A 514 29.76 -5.26 -1.06
C ARG A 514 31.05 -4.48 -1.32
N SER A 515 31.06 -3.20 -0.96
CA SER A 515 32.20 -2.31 -1.08
C SER A 515 32.52 -1.63 0.25
N PRO A 516 33.78 -1.51 0.64
CA PRO A 516 34.17 -0.72 1.83
C PRO A 516 33.68 0.72 1.80
N LEU A 517 33.45 1.28 0.61
CA LEU A 517 32.96 2.65 0.43
C LEU A 517 31.60 2.90 1.10
N ALA A 518 30.75 1.87 1.21
CA ALA A 518 29.42 1.99 1.83
C ALA A 518 29.44 2.34 3.33
N GLN A 519 30.62 2.25 3.99
CA GLN A 519 30.77 2.50 5.41
C GLN A 519 31.68 3.70 5.72
N GLN A 520 32.09 4.46 4.72
CA GLN A 520 33.07 5.55 4.81
C GLN A 520 32.43 6.95 4.89
N GLY A 521 31.45 7.13 5.76
CA GLY A 521 30.87 8.43 6.03
C GLY A 521 29.55 8.72 5.32
N PRO A 522 28.85 9.79 5.72
CA PRO A 522 27.55 10.14 5.17
C PRO A 522 27.61 10.53 3.69
N THR A 523 28.73 11.12 3.24
CA THR A 523 28.92 11.49 1.82
C THR A 523 28.87 10.29 0.91
N ASN A 524 29.59 9.20 1.24
CA ASN A 524 29.57 8.00 0.40
C ASN A 524 28.22 7.29 0.44
N GLN A 525 27.55 7.27 1.61
CA GLN A 525 26.18 6.74 1.69
C GLN A 525 25.24 7.53 0.77
N LEU A 526 25.27 8.85 0.83
CA LEU A 526 24.48 9.74 -0.01
C LEU A 526 24.74 9.51 -1.51
N LEU A 527 26.01 9.43 -1.91
CA LEU A 527 26.39 9.22 -3.31
C LEU A 527 25.97 7.83 -3.84
N LEU A 528 26.00 6.80 -2.97
CA LEU A 528 25.47 5.47 -3.33
C LEU A 528 23.95 5.52 -3.49
N ASP A 529 23.22 6.19 -2.60
CA ASP A 529 21.78 6.37 -2.71
C ASP A 529 21.43 7.11 -4.01
N ALA A 530 22.12 8.22 -4.30
CA ALA A 530 21.92 8.97 -5.54
C ALA A 530 22.21 8.14 -6.80
N TRP A 531 23.28 7.32 -6.78
CA TRP A 531 23.62 6.46 -7.90
C TRP A 531 22.52 5.41 -8.16
N VAL A 532 22.02 4.78 -7.11
CA VAL A 532 20.95 3.79 -7.22
C VAL A 532 19.66 4.43 -7.76
N GLU A 533 19.29 5.62 -7.29
CA GLU A 533 18.11 6.34 -7.80
C GLU A 533 18.25 6.71 -9.27
N LEU A 534 19.41 7.21 -9.69
CA LEU A 534 19.72 7.51 -11.09
C LEU A 534 19.64 6.27 -12.00
N LEU A 535 20.11 5.11 -11.50
CA LEU A 535 20.01 3.84 -12.21
C LEU A 535 18.56 3.35 -12.32
N ASN A 536 17.79 3.46 -11.23
CA ASN A 536 16.37 3.10 -11.23
C ASN A 536 15.60 3.96 -12.23
N ASP A 537 15.84 5.28 -12.27
CA ASP A 537 15.22 6.18 -13.26
C ASP A 537 15.62 5.80 -14.71
N LYS A 538 16.90 5.53 -14.95
CA LYS A 538 17.43 5.14 -16.27
C LYS A 538 16.87 3.80 -16.76
N LEU A 539 16.71 2.83 -15.87
CA LEU A 539 16.26 1.47 -16.20
C LEU A 539 14.73 1.34 -16.26
N ASN A 540 13.98 2.27 -15.69
CA ASN A 540 12.52 2.21 -15.57
C ASN A 540 11.80 1.95 -16.91
N PRO A 541 12.04 2.70 -18.01
CA PRO A 541 11.30 2.49 -19.24
C PRO A 541 11.53 1.10 -19.86
N PHE A 542 12.72 0.52 -19.68
CA PHE A 542 13.06 -0.82 -20.16
C PHE A 542 12.43 -1.91 -19.29
N SER A 543 12.41 -1.72 -17.96
CA SER A 543 11.99 -2.76 -17.02
C SER A 543 10.48 -2.76 -16.75
N TYR A 544 9.78 -1.68 -17.04
CA TYR A 544 8.36 -1.57 -16.76
C TYR A 544 7.51 -2.66 -17.45
N PRO A 545 7.70 -3.00 -18.73
CA PRO A 545 7.00 -4.13 -19.34
C PRO A 545 7.27 -5.46 -18.63
N ALA A 546 8.49 -5.68 -18.13
CA ALA A 546 8.82 -6.88 -17.38
C ALA A 546 8.04 -6.92 -16.03
N GLN A 547 7.93 -5.79 -15.34
CA GLN A 547 7.15 -5.70 -14.09
C GLN A 547 5.67 -6.02 -14.33
N LEU A 548 5.08 -5.51 -15.39
CA LEU A 548 3.71 -5.85 -15.80
C LEU A 548 3.54 -7.36 -16.02
N ALA A 549 4.54 -8.01 -16.61
CA ALA A 549 4.55 -9.45 -16.88
C ALA A 549 4.95 -10.32 -15.67
N GLY A 550 5.01 -9.75 -14.46
CA GLY A 550 5.33 -10.48 -13.22
C GLY A 550 6.81 -10.84 -13.06
N GLN A 551 7.70 -10.11 -13.75
CA GLN A 551 9.16 -10.19 -13.62
C GLN A 551 9.69 -8.81 -13.27
N GLY A 552 10.74 -8.73 -12.47
CA GLY A 552 11.28 -7.43 -12.14
C GLY A 552 12.63 -7.50 -11.44
N PHE A 553 13.12 -6.32 -11.12
CA PHE A 553 14.30 -6.15 -10.29
C PHE A 553 14.08 -5.05 -9.25
N SER A 554 14.94 -5.04 -8.24
CA SER A 554 15.13 -3.92 -7.33
C SER A 554 16.61 -3.64 -7.20
N LEU A 555 17.01 -2.40 -7.45
CA LEU A 555 18.31 -1.88 -7.04
C LEU A 555 18.13 -1.11 -5.74
N TYR A 556 18.96 -1.37 -4.76
CA TYR A 556 18.88 -0.70 -3.46
C TYR A 556 20.25 -0.64 -2.78
N THR A 557 20.45 0.39 -2.00
CA THR A 557 21.61 0.47 -1.10
C THR A 557 21.35 -0.35 0.14
N HIS A 558 22.39 -0.97 0.66
CA HIS A 558 22.36 -1.65 1.94
C HIS A 558 23.65 -1.35 2.72
N MET A 559 23.68 -1.75 3.99
CA MET A 559 24.76 -1.40 4.91
C MET A 559 26.20 -1.80 4.48
N ARG A 560 26.36 -2.52 3.38
CA ARG A 560 27.68 -2.96 2.86
C ARG A 560 27.87 -2.66 1.37
N GLY A 561 26.96 -1.98 0.71
CA GLY A 561 27.08 -1.68 -0.73
C GLY A 561 25.74 -1.60 -1.44
N ILE A 562 25.66 -2.19 -2.63
CA ILE A 562 24.48 -2.18 -3.50
C ILE A 562 23.94 -3.61 -3.63
N GLY A 563 22.63 -3.76 -3.46
CA GLY A 563 21.90 -4.99 -3.72
C GLY A 563 21.16 -4.94 -5.06
N ILE A 564 21.21 -6.05 -5.79
CA ILE A 564 20.37 -6.31 -6.95
C ILE A 564 19.50 -7.51 -6.59
N ARG A 565 18.19 -7.35 -6.63
CA ARG A 565 17.25 -8.47 -6.54
C ARG A 565 16.52 -8.60 -7.86
N LEU A 566 16.62 -9.77 -8.48
CA LEU A 566 15.73 -10.18 -9.57
C LEU A 566 14.63 -11.04 -8.97
N TYR A 567 13.39 -10.91 -9.43
CA TYR A 567 12.26 -11.68 -8.90
C TYR A 567 11.19 -11.95 -9.97
N GLY A 568 10.33 -12.91 -9.67
CA GLY A 568 9.22 -13.29 -10.54
C GLY A 568 9.55 -14.47 -11.46
N TYR A 569 8.93 -14.52 -12.63
CA TYR A 569 9.15 -15.59 -13.58
C TYR A 569 10.59 -15.63 -14.08
N ARG A 570 11.16 -16.83 -14.13
CA ARG A 570 12.57 -17.04 -14.43
C ARG A 570 12.95 -16.70 -15.89
N ASP A 571 12.01 -16.84 -16.81
CA ASP A 571 12.22 -16.95 -18.26
C ASP A 571 13.09 -15.81 -18.85
N LYS A 572 12.86 -14.56 -18.45
CA LYS A 572 13.59 -13.39 -18.99
C LYS A 572 14.51 -12.68 -17.97
N GLN A 573 14.77 -13.27 -16.78
CA GLN A 573 15.59 -12.62 -15.75
C GLN A 573 17.03 -12.33 -16.20
N ASP A 574 17.62 -13.18 -17.03
CA ASP A 574 18.99 -12.99 -17.52
C ASP A 574 19.11 -11.76 -18.45
N VAL A 575 18.06 -11.45 -19.21
CA VAL A 575 17.98 -10.24 -20.04
C VAL A 575 17.96 -8.98 -19.18
N LEU A 576 17.15 -9.01 -18.10
CA LEU A 576 17.11 -7.91 -17.13
C LEU A 576 18.47 -7.71 -16.46
N LEU A 577 19.11 -8.78 -15.99
CA LEU A 577 20.40 -8.68 -15.32
C LEU A 577 21.49 -8.13 -16.23
N ALA A 578 21.56 -8.61 -17.47
CA ALA A 578 22.55 -8.11 -18.43
C ALA A 578 22.40 -6.60 -18.65
N LYS A 579 21.18 -6.11 -18.84
CA LYS A 579 20.90 -4.67 -18.99
C LYS A 579 21.26 -3.86 -17.74
N ILE A 580 20.91 -4.37 -16.55
CA ILE A 580 21.27 -3.73 -15.28
C ILE A 580 22.79 -3.58 -15.14
N ILE A 581 23.54 -4.65 -15.40
CA ILE A 581 25.01 -4.64 -15.31
C ILE A 581 25.61 -3.64 -16.31
N ASP A 582 25.14 -3.66 -17.55
CA ASP A 582 25.65 -2.76 -18.60
C ASP A 582 25.40 -1.29 -18.21
N GLU A 583 24.22 -0.93 -17.70
CA GLU A 583 23.95 0.43 -17.24
C GLU A 583 24.73 0.78 -15.95
N MET A 584 24.89 -0.13 -15.01
CA MET A 584 25.71 0.12 -13.81
C MET A 584 27.17 0.47 -14.14
N LYS A 585 27.72 -0.11 -15.21
CA LYS A 585 29.10 0.13 -15.66
C LYS A 585 29.26 1.37 -16.54
N ALA A 586 28.26 1.67 -17.35
CA ALA A 586 28.39 2.64 -18.44
C ALA A 586 27.61 3.94 -18.22
N TYR A 587 26.58 3.95 -17.38
CA TYR A 587 25.72 5.13 -17.24
C TYR A 587 26.42 6.24 -16.44
N GLU A 588 26.75 7.32 -17.12
CA GLU A 588 27.20 8.58 -16.55
C GLU A 588 26.07 9.61 -16.73
N PRO A 589 25.42 10.07 -15.62
CA PRO A 589 24.35 11.05 -15.71
C PRO A 589 24.88 12.42 -16.13
N GLY A 590 24.09 13.19 -16.86
CA GLY A 590 24.35 14.60 -17.10
C GLY A 590 24.03 15.47 -15.87
N GLN A 591 24.50 16.75 -15.92
CA GLN A 591 24.30 17.72 -14.83
C GLN A 591 22.81 17.90 -14.48
N ASP A 592 21.94 17.98 -15.49
CA ASP A 592 20.49 18.19 -15.27
C ASP A 592 19.88 17.04 -14.46
N LYS A 593 20.23 15.78 -14.78
CA LYS A 593 19.77 14.62 -14.03
C LYS A 593 20.33 14.56 -12.61
N TRP A 594 21.61 14.95 -12.44
CA TRP A 594 22.22 15.07 -11.12
C TRP A 594 21.47 16.10 -10.26
N ASP A 595 21.21 17.27 -10.81
CA ASP A 595 20.54 18.36 -10.09
C ASP A 595 19.09 17.96 -9.75
N GLN A 596 18.41 17.25 -10.62
CA GLN A 596 17.08 16.67 -10.36
C GLN A 596 17.11 15.74 -9.14
N ILE A 597 17.97 14.71 -9.15
CA ILE A 597 18.09 13.72 -8.06
C ILE A 597 18.52 14.37 -6.75
N ARG A 598 19.43 15.34 -6.78
CA ARG A 598 19.78 16.13 -5.59
C ARG A 598 18.56 16.80 -4.96
N GLN A 599 17.71 17.41 -5.76
CA GLN A 599 16.49 18.05 -5.25
C GLN A 599 15.49 17.02 -4.70
N GLU A 600 15.35 15.87 -5.34
CA GLU A 600 14.48 14.77 -4.87
C GLU A 600 14.98 14.24 -3.53
N LEU A 601 16.25 13.91 -3.38
CA LEU A 601 16.86 13.45 -2.13
C LEU A 601 16.73 14.51 -1.03
N LYS A 602 16.96 15.81 -1.37
CA LYS A 602 16.78 16.90 -0.41
C LYS A 602 15.35 16.93 0.14
N ARG A 603 14.35 16.87 -0.74
CA ARG A 603 12.93 16.82 -0.34
C ARG A 603 12.63 15.58 0.49
N ALA A 604 13.14 14.41 0.09
CA ALA A 604 12.92 13.15 0.81
C ALA A 604 13.46 13.21 2.24
N TYR A 605 14.69 13.67 2.43
CA TYR A 605 15.28 13.83 3.76
C TYR A 605 14.58 14.90 4.60
N GLN A 606 14.22 16.04 4.01
CA GLN A 606 13.48 17.11 4.71
C GLN A 606 12.09 16.62 5.12
N ASN A 607 11.38 15.92 4.25
CA ASN A 607 10.07 15.34 4.55
C ASN A 607 10.16 14.23 5.61
N SER A 608 11.27 13.48 5.66
CA SER A 608 11.50 12.49 6.71
C SER A 608 11.56 13.10 8.11
N LEU A 609 12.04 14.34 8.22
CA LEU A 609 12.06 15.09 9.48
C LEU A 609 10.65 15.52 9.96
N LEU A 610 9.65 15.49 9.07
CA LEU A 610 8.24 15.83 9.37
C LEU A 610 7.38 14.60 9.70
N LYS A 611 7.97 13.42 9.80
CA LYS A 611 7.26 12.19 10.20
C LYS A 611 6.67 12.31 11.61
N LYS A 612 5.70 11.47 11.92
CA LYS A 612 5.05 11.42 13.24
C LYS A 612 6.07 11.17 14.37
N PRO A 613 5.85 11.68 15.58
CA PRO A 613 6.82 11.58 16.68
C PRO A 613 7.28 10.14 16.96
N TYR A 614 6.35 9.16 16.94
CA TYR A 614 6.70 7.76 17.17
C TYR A 614 7.59 7.19 16.05
N GLU A 615 7.35 7.55 14.78
CA GLU A 615 8.19 7.12 13.66
C GLU A 615 9.60 7.71 13.76
N ARG A 616 9.70 8.99 14.18
CA ARG A 616 10.96 9.66 14.44
C ARG A 616 11.75 8.99 15.57
N SER A 617 11.09 8.71 16.69
CA SER A 617 11.75 8.04 17.83
C SER A 617 12.20 6.63 17.49
N MET A 618 11.46 5.90 16.65
CA MET A 618 11.82 4.57 16.15
C MET A 618 13.02 4.59 15.21
N ALA A 619 13.06 5.53 14.28
CA ALA A 619 14.19 5.70 13.36
C ALA A 619 15.46 6.06 14.13
N GLU A 620 15.37 6.95 15.12
CA GLU A 620 16.48 7.35 15.96
C GLU A 620 16.99 6.20 16.84
N LEU A 621 16.10 5.37 17.39
CA LEU A 621 16.50 4.16 18.09
C LEU A 621 17.33 3.24 17.18
N THR A 622 16.85 2.93 15.98
CA THR A 622 17.57 2.08 15.03
C THR A 622 18.93 2.66 14.67
N ARG A 623 19.02 3.96 14.45
CA ARG A 623 20.26 4.68 14.17
C ARG A 623 21.26 4.62 15.35
N THR A 624 20.77 4.76 16.57
CA THR A 624 21.60 4.68 17.79
C THR A 624 22.15 3.27 18.00
N MET A 625 21.35 2.28 17.69
CA MET A 625 21.71 0.87 17.90
C MET A 625 22.61 0.27 16.80
N LEU A 626 22.61 0.81 15.58
CA LEU A 626 23.42 0.33 14.46
C LEU A 626 24.57 1.26 14.13
N LYS A 627 25.81 0.77 14.08
CA LYS A 627 27.01 1.55 13.76
C LYS A 627 27.81 0.93 12.61
N PRO A 628 28.31 1.74 11.63
CA PRO A 628 28.02 3.16 11.42
C PRO A 628 26.59 3.42 10.92
N SER A 629 26.00 4.56 11.28
CA SER A 629 24.71 5.01 10.80
C SER A 629 24.66 6.56 10.83
N TYR A 630 24.00 7.15 9.86
CA TYR A 630 23.98 8.60 9.66
C TYR A 630 22.56 9.13 9.75
N SER A 631 22.39 10.32 10.31
CA SER A 631 21.09 10.98 10.41
C SER A 631 20.70 11.67 9.11
N GLU A 632 19.43 11.99 8.97
CA GLU A 632 18.95 12.81 7.84
C GLU A 632 19.65 14.17 7.80
N GLN A 633 20.04 14.73 8.96
CA GLN A 633 20.81 15.97 9.04
C GLN A 633 22.22 15.78 8.50
N ASP A 634 22.89 14.64 8.81
CA ASP A 634 24.21 14.34 8.28
C ASP A 634 24.17 14.21 6.75
N LEU A 635 23.13 13.54 6.21
CA LEU A 635 22.94 13.37 4.77
C LEU A 635 22.59 14.69 4.07
N LEU A 636 21.75 15.52 4.70
CA LEU A 636 21.46 16.86 4.18
C LEU A 636 22.71 17.75 4.16
N ALA A 637 23.55 17.71 5.20
CA ALA A 637 24.80 18.45 5.24
C ALA A 637 25.78 17.97 4.15
N ALA A 638 25.87 16.66 3.92
CA ALA A 638 26.66 16.09 2.83
C ALA A 638 26.14 16.56 1.46
N LEU A 639 24.81 16.60 1.27
CA LEU A 639 24.17 16.99 0.01
C LEU A 639 24.48 18.43 -0.43
N GLU A 640 24.73 19.34 0.52
CA GLU A 640 25.11 20.74 0.20
C GLU A 640 26.52 20.86 -0.37
N THR A 641 27.37 19.85 -0.19
CA THR A 641 28.82 19.94 -0.57
C THR A 641 29.15 19.09 -1.80
N VAL A 642 28.39 18.04 -2.09
CA VAL A 642 28.71 17.09 -3.19
C VAL A 642 28.34 17.64 -4.56
N GLN A 643 29.16 17.29 -5.56
CA GLN A 643 28.98 17.61 -6.97
C GLN A 643 28.88 16.33 -7.83
N LEU A 644 28.54 16.49 -9.11
CA LEU A 644 28.48 15.37 -10.06
C LEU A 644 29.81 14.61 -10.16
N GLU A 645 30.92 15.34 -10.12
CA GLU A 645 32.27 14.77 -10.20
C GLU A 645 32.57 13.82 -9.04
N ASP A 646 32.02 14.09 -7.85
CA ASP A 646 32.17 13.21 -6.67
C ASP A 646 31.42 11.89 -6.90
N LEU A 647 30.24 11.94 -7.51
CA LEU A 647 29.48 10.75 -7.90
C LEU A 647 30.25 9.91 -8.91
N LEU A 648 30.75 10.54 -10.00
CA LEU A 648 31.49 9.85 -11.05
C LEU A 648 32.80 9.25 -10.52
N ALA A 649 33.45 9.94 -9.57
CA ALA A 649 34.63 9.41 -8.89
C ALA A 649 34.28 8.20 -8.01
N LEU A 650 33.18 8.26 -7.26
CA LEU A 650 32.73 7.14 -6.42
C LEU A 650 32.35 5.93 -7.29
N GLN A 651 31.64 6.13 -8.41
CA GLN A 651 31.31 5.05 -9.35
C GLN A 651 32.55 4.31 -9.83
N LYS A 652 33.60 5.01 -10.22
CA LYS A 652 34.89 4.42 -10.65
C LYS A 652 35.58 3.69 -9.50
N GLN A 653 35.59 4.27 -8.30
CA GLN A 653 36.20 3.67 -7.11
C GLN A 653 35.46 2.44 -6.59
N PHE A 654 34.14 2.38 -6.79
CA PHE A 654 33.29 1.28 -6.30
C PHE A 654 33.74 -0.08 -6.86
N TRP A 655 34.19 -0.12 -8.10
CA TRP A 655 34.63 -1.33 -8.78
C TRP A 655 36.03 -1.80 -8.41
N ASN A 656 36.82 -0.98 -7.69
CA ASN A 656 38.19 -1.36 -7.35
C ASN A 656 38.24 -2.48 -6.29
N LYS A 657 37.30 -2.48 -5.34
CA LYS A 657 37.31 -3.42 -4.20
C LYS A 657 35.91 -3.92 -3.89
N LEU A 658 35.65 -5.18 -4.16
CA LEU A 658 34.34 -5.79 -3.94
C LEU A 658 34.43 -7.16 -3.25
N ASP A 659 33.31 -7.55 -2.65
CA ASP A 659 32.95 -8.89 -2.21
C ASP A 659 31.52 -9.15 -2.67
N ALA A 660 31.30 -10.07 -3.61
CA ALA A 660 29.98 -10.37 -4.14
C ALA A 660 29.41 -11.65 -3.52
N VAL A 661 28.15 -11.58 -3.10
CA VAL A 661 27.43 -12.77 -2.63
C VAL A 661 26.12 -12.88 -3.41
N ILE A 662 25.90 -14.06 -3.98
CA ILE A 662 24.70 -14.39 -4.76
C ILE A 662 23.91 -15.46 -4.02
N LEU A 663 22.59 -15.26 -3.91
CA LEU A 663 21.64 -16.26 -3.44
C LEU A 663 20.54 -16.43 -4.49
N GLY A 664 20.41 -17.65 -5.03
CA GLY A 664 19.26 -18.04 -5.83
C GLY A 664 18.27 -18.87 -5.00
N HIS A 665 17.00 -18.48 -5.01
CA HIS A 665 15.93 -19.11 -4.24
C HIS A 665 14.70 -19.36 -5.13
N GLY A 666 14.01 -20.50 -4.89
CA GLY A 666 12.76 -20.82 -5.60
C GLY A 666 12.97 -21.74 -6.81
N ASN A 667 12.24 -21.48 -7.89
CA ASN A 667 12.27 -22.30 -9.12
C ASN A 667 13.49 -21.99 -10.00
N ILE A 668 14.69 -22.26 -9.50
CA ILE A 668 15.96 -22.03 -10.20
C ILE A 668 16.90 -23.21 -10.03
N SER A 669 17.47 -23.72 -11.12
CA SER A 669 18.47 -24.80 -11.03
C SER A 669 19.86 -24.28 -10.67
N LYS A 670 20.73 -25.19 -10.14
CA LYS A 670 22.14 -24.87 -9.86
C LYS A 670 22.89 -24.42 -11.12
N ALA A 671 22.60 -25.02 -12.27
CA ALA A 671 23.24 -24.65 -13.56
C ALA A 671 22.87 -23.22 -13.99
N GLN A 672 21.59 -22.87 -13.90
CA GLN A 672 21.12 -21.52 -14.21
C GLN A 672 21.76 -20.46 -13.29
N LEU A 673 21.78 -20.73 -11.99
CA LEU A 673 22.40 -19.83 -11.01
C LEU A 673 23.91 -19.69 -11.21
N SER A 674 24.60 -20.79 -11.62
CA SER A 674 26.02 -20.74 -11.97
C SER A 674 26.27 -19.88 -13.21
N SER A 675 25.35 -19.87 -14.21
CA SER A 675 25.43 -18.96 -15.36
C SER A 675 25.31 -17.49 -14.94
N THR A 676 24.36 -17.21 -14.02
CA THR A 676 24.22 -15.87 -13.41
C THR A 676 25.52 -15.45 -12.69
N GLY A 677 26.12 -16.38 -11.93
CA GLY A 677 27.41 -16.16 -11.26
C GLY A 677 28.53 -15.81 -12.22
N LYS A 678 28.66 -16.57 -13.33
CA LYS A 678 29.67 -16.31 -14.37
C LYS A 678 29.47 -14.95 -15.05
N LEU A 679 28.22 -14.53 -15.26
CA LEU A 679 27.92 -13.20 -15.80
C LEU A 679 28.40 -12.10 -14.86
N VAL A 680 28.10 -12.21 -13.57
CA VAL A 680 28.56 -11.27 -12.53
C VAL A 680 30.08 -11.26 -12.44
N GLU A 681 30.73 -12.43 -12.37
CA GLU A 681 32.16 -12.58 -12.29
C GLU A 681 32.85 -11.92 -13.49
N SER A 682 32.44 -12.27 -14.70
CA SER A 682 33.08 -11.76 -15.94
C SER A 682 32.88 -10.28 -16.18
N LYS A 683 31.69 -9.75 -15.84
CA LYS A 683 31.35 -8.35 -16.13
C LYS A 683 31.64 -7.38 -14.98
N LEU A 684 31.56 -7.82 -13.72
CA LEU A 684 31.70 -6.95 -12.56
C LEU A 684 32.97 -7.19 -11.74
N LEU A 685 33.52 -8.40 -11.72
CA LEU A 685 34.62 -8.76 -10.81
C LEU A 685 35.96 -8.99 -11.50
N ALA A 686 36.01 -9.06 -12.84
CA ALA A 686 37.22 -9.43 -13.60
C ALA A 686 38.44 -8.53 -13.32
N GLU A 687 38.23 -7.25 -12.98
CA GLU A 687 39.29 -6.28 -12.70
C GLU A 687 39.25 -5.76 -11.25
N THR A 688 38.57 -6.50 -10.37
CA THR A 688 38.27 -6.07 -8.99
C THR A 688 39.18 -6.79 -7.99
N GLU A 689 39.74 -6.06 -7.03
CA GLU A 689 40.43 -6.63 -5.88
C GLU A 689 39.42 -7.10 -4.82
N TYR A 690 39.59 -8.30 -4.31
CA TYR A 690 38.77 -8.80 -3.20
C TYR A 690 39.04 -8.04 -1.90
N GLN A 691 37.97 -7.53 -1.27
CA GLN A 691 38.02 -7.01 0.09
C GLN A 691 36.74 -7.33 0.85
N ALA A 692 36.84 -8.15 1.89
CA ALA A 692 35.71 -8.45 2.76
C ALA A 692 35.18 -7.17 3.46
N VAL A 693 33.85 -7.04 3.52
CA VAL A 693 33.17 -5.92 4.18
C VAL A 693 32.41 -6.44 5.40
N ALA A 694 32.77 -5.95 6.58
CA ALA A 694 32.16 -6.34 7.84
C ALA A 694 30.66 -5.97 7.91
N ARG A 695 29.89 -6.71 8.68
CA ARG A 695 28.51 -6.31 9.05
C ARG A 695 28.56 -5.10 9.98
N LYS A 696 27.52 -4.27 9.99
CA LYS A 696 27.34 -3.24 11.02
C LYS A 696 27.31 -3.88 12.40
N ALA A 697 27.82 -3.17 13.38
CA ALA A 697 27.77 -3.61 14.76
C ALA A 697 26.49 -3.12 15.43
N VAL A 698 25.89 -3.98 16.26
CA VAL A 698 24.83 -3.56 17.18
C VAL A 698 25.48 -3.01 18.44
N THR A 699 25.04 -1.83 18.85
CA THR A 699 25.49 -1.23 20.12
C THR A 699 24.97 -2.08 21.29
N ILE A 700 25.88 -2.55 22.14
CA ILE A 700 25.50 -3.22 23.39
C ILE A 700 25.30 -2.15 24.45
N LEU A 701 24.09 -2.08 24.98
CA LEU A 701 23.74 -1.11 26.02
C LEU A 701 24.38 -1.51 27.35
N SER A 702 24.91 -0.52 28.07
CA SER A 702 25.32 -0.72 29.47
C SER A 702 24.08 -0.90 30.35
N SER A 703 24.26 -1.58 31.51
CA SER A 703 23.16 -1.73 32.48
C SER A 703 22.73 -0.36 33.01
N GLY A 704 21.40 -0.19 33.16
CA GLY A 704 20.79 1.07 33.64
C GLY A 704 19.91 1.71 32.57
N GLU A 705 19.35 2.85 32.90
CA GLU A 705 18.49 3.63 32.01
C GLU A 705 19.30 4.66 31.24
N GLN A 706 19.04 4.74 29.95
CA GLN A 706 19.58 5.76 29.05
C GLN A 706 18.42 6.47 28.37
N ALA A 707 18.38 7.79 28.42
CA ALA A 707 17.33 8.59 27.79
C ALA A 707 17.94 9.47 26.69
N GLN A 708 17.30 9.51 25.54
CA GLN A 708 17.65 10.37 24.42
C GLN A 708 16.42 11.16 23.97
N ALA A 709 16.53 12.48 23.94
CA ALA A 709 15.49 13.32 23.36
C ALA A 709 15.59 13.34 21.84
N VAL A 710 14.45 13.23 21.18
CA VAL A 710 14.33 13.29 19.71
C VAL A 710 13.44 14.47 19.34
N GLU A 711 13.96 15.38 18.55
CA GLU A 711 13.20 16.53 18.08
C GLU A 711 12.16 16.09 17.04
N ALA A 712 10.90 16.48 17.23
CA ALA A 712 9.83 16.29 16.27
C ALA A 712 9.03 17.59 16.09
N LYS A 713 8.83 18.02 14.86
CA LYS A 713 8.00 19.19 14.52
C LYS A 713 6.49 18.80 14.54
N HIS A 714 6.02 18.40 15.71
CA HIS A 714 4.64 17.94 15.90
C HIS A 714 4.10 18.42 17.26
N LYS A 715 2.78 18.54 17.41
CA LYS A 715 2.14 18.91 18.68
C LYS A 715 2.06 17.74 19.67
N ASP A 716 2.00 16.52 19.15
CA ASP A 716 1.95 15.32 19.96
C ASP A 716 3.34 14.93 20.44
N SER A 717 3.41 14.22 21.54
CA SER A 717 4.61 13.61 22.08
C SER A 717 4.58 12.11 21.86
N ALA A 718 5.74 11.46 21.76
CA ALA A 718 5.84 10.01 21.75
C ALA A 718 7.03 9.55 22.58
N MET A 719 6.93 8.36 23.14
CA MET A 719 8.02 7.71 23.86
C MET A 719 8.22 6.30 23.30
N THR A 720 9.47 5.96 22.99
CA THR A 720 9.88 4.59 22.65
C THR A 720 10.75 4.05 23.76
N LEU A 721 10.31 3.01 24.44
CA LEU A 721 11.13 2.25 25.40
C LEU A 721 11.70 1.01 24.70
N TYR A 722 13.00 0.86 24.74
CA TYR A 722 13.72 -0.26 24.18
C TYR A 722 14.45 -1.04 25.26
N ILE A 723 14.27 -2.35 25.30
CA ILE A 723 14.91 -3.24 26.26
C ILE A 723 15.71 -4.26 25.47
N GLN A 724 17.05 -4.23 25.59
CA GLN A 724 17.94 -5.16 24.93
C GLN A 724 18.06 -6.45 25.75
N GLY A 725 17.89 -7.60 25.08
CA GLY A 725 18.09 -8.93 25.66
C GLY A 725 19.58 -9.33 25.74
N GLY A 726 19.84 -10.47 26.37
CA GLY A 726 21.18 -10.92 26.71
C GLY A 726 22.03 -11.44 25.55
N GLY A 727 21.50 -11.64 24.35
CA GLY A 727 22.26 -12.15 23.21
C GLY A 727 21.42 -12.52 21.99
N SER A 728 22.05 -13.11 20.97
CA SER A 728 21.41 -13.52 19.71
C SER A 728 20.96 -14.99 19.71
N GLU A 729 21.18 -15.71 20.78
CA GLU A 729 20.85 -17.13 20.92
C GLU A 729 19.35 -17.37 20.75
N LEU A 730 18.98 -18.48 20.13
CA LEU A 730 17.59 -18.84 19.87
C LEU A 730 16.74 -18.84 21.16
N THR A 731 17.32 -19.32 22.27
CA THR A 731 16.65 -19.36 23.58
C THR A 731 16.34 -17.95 24.10
N GLU A 732 17.25 -16.99 23.97
CA GLU A 732 17.02 -15.60 24.36
C GLU A 732 15.97 -14.93 23.47
N ARG A 733 16.02 -15.18 22.17
CA ARG A 733 15.00 -14.69 21.21
C ARG A 733 13.63 -15.26 21.56
N ALA A 734 13.53 -16.55 21.90
CA ALA A 734 12.28 -17.17 22.33
C ALA A 734 11.77 -16.58 23.67
N ARG A 735 12.64 -16.32 24.64
CA ARG A 735 12.28 -15.67 25.92
C ARG A 735 11.74 -14.26 25.69
N MET A 736 12.38 -13.46 24.83
CA MET A 736 11.93 -12.11 24.50
C MET A 736 10.61 -12.13 23.71
N GLY A 737 10.43 -13.11 22.82
CA GLY A 737 9.16 -13.35 22.12
C GLY A 737 8.03 -13.67 23.09
N LEU A 738 8.25 -14.59 24.05
CA LEU A 738 7.27 -14.93 25.08
C LEU A 738 6.93 -13.72 25.98
N LEU A 739 7.94 -12.98 26.41
CA LEU A 739 7.72 -11.74 27.18
C LEU A 739 6.88 -10.71 26.38
N GLY A 740 7.17 -10.58 25.08
CA GLY A 740 6.38 -9.73 24.18
C GLY A 740 4.91 -10.13 24.14
N GLN A 741 4.64 -11.43 23.97
CA GLN A 741 3.28 -11.96 23.97
C GLN A 741 2.55 -11.74 25.31
N MET A 742 3.22 -11.97 26.43
CA MET A 742 2.63 -11.77 27.76
C MET A 742 2.28 -10.31 28.04
N LEU A 743 3.01 -9.37 27.50
CA LEU A 743 2.86 -7.95 27.76
C LEU A 743 2.00 -7.22 26.72
N HIS A 744 1.77 -7.80 25.55
CA HIS A 744 1.07 -7.15 24.46
C HIS A 744 -0.34 -6.65 24.88
N ALA A 745 -1.22 -7.54 25.27
CA ALA A 745 -2.58 -7.19 25.63
C ALA A 745 -2.70 -6.34 26.92
N PRO A 746 -2.03 -6.68 28.05
CA PRO A 746 -2.07 -5.84 29.25
C PRO A 746 -1.53 -4.42 29.02
N TYR A 747 -0.43 -4.30 28.24
CA TYR A 747 0.14 -2.99 27.94
C TYR A 747 -0.81 -2.14 27.09
N TYR A 748 -1.39 -2.72 26.04
CA TYR A 748 -2.36 -2.03 25.19
C TYR A 748 -3.60 -1.59 26.00
N THR A 749 -4.19 -2.50 26.76
CA THR A 749 -5.37 -2.23 27.58
C THR A 749 -5.11 -1.10 28.58
N TYR A 750 -4.00 -1.19 29.34
CA TYR A 750 -3.67 -0.18 30.32
C TYR A 750 -3.38 1.18 29.71
N MET A 751 -2.49 1.23 28.69
CA MET A 751 -2.01 2.51 28.14
C MET A 751 -3.03 3.17 27.22
N ARG A 752 -3.71 2.39 26.36
CA ARG A 752 -4.66 2.93 25.39
C ARG A 752 -6.09 3.00 25.93
N THR A 753 -6.59 1.92 26.55
CA THR A 753 -7.99 1.82 26.93
C THR A 753 -8.28 2.48 28.27
N GLU A 754 -7.45 2.20 29.30
CA GLU A 754 -7.67 2.73 30.66
C GLU A 754 -7.10 4.14 30.84
N ARG A 755 -5.86 4.36 30.39
CA ARG A 755 -5.15 5.63 30.60
C ARG A 755 -5.31 6.62 29.45
N GLN A 756 -5.69 6.15 28.28
CA GLN A 756 -5.92 6.97 27.07
C GLN A 756 -4.74 7.89 26.73
N TYR A 757 -3.49 7.39 26.92
CA TYR A 757 -2.30 8.18 26.66
C TYR A 757 -2.06 8.45 25.17
N GLY A 758 -2.59 7.62 24.26
CA GLY A 758 -2.47 7.84 22.83
C GLY A 758 -3.20 6.78 22.00
N TYR A 759 -3.37 7.09 20.71
CA TYR A 759 -3.96 6.16 19.74
C TYR A 759 -2.99 5.06 19.31
N VAL A 760 -1.71 5.42 19.09
CA VAL A 760 -0.67 4.47 18.71
C VAL A 760 0.03 3.94 19.96
N VAL A 761 -0.34 2.76 20.40
CA VAL A 761 0.24 2.07 21.56
C VAL A 761 0.51 0.62 21.19
N PHE A 762 1.76 0.17 21.32
CA PHE A 762 2.10 -1.24 21.09
C PHE A 762 3.35 -1.67 21.86
N ALA A 763 3.47 -2.96 22.08
CA ALA A 763 4.64 -3.61 22.63
C ALA A 763 4.95 -4.86 21.77
N THR A 764 6.12 -4.91 21.15
CA THR A 764 6.49 -5.97 20.21
C THR A 764 7.97 -6.35 20.33
N PRO A 765 8.35 -7.61 20.08
CA PRO A 765 9.75 -7.95 19.82
C PRO A 765 10.30 -7.16 18.62
N TYR A 766 11.52 -6.67 18.74
CA TYR A 766 12.17 -5.88 17.68
C TYR A 766 13.64 -6.29 17.55
N PRO A 767 13.96 -7.45 16.95
CA PRO A 767 15.34 -7.91 16.82
C PRO A 767 16.14 -7.05 15.85
N ILE A 768 17.29 -6.54 16.31
CA ILE A 768 18.22 -5.78 15.48
C ILE A 768 19.42 -6.66 15.13
N LEU A 769 19.57 -7.04 13.85
CA LEU A 769 20.62 -7.93 13.36
C LEU A 769 20.79 -9.21 14.21
N GLU A 770 19.67 -9.88 14.51
CA GLU A 770 19.59 -11.12 15.30
C GLU A 770 19.81 -10.94 16.82
N GLN A 771 20.16 -9.76 17.30
CA GLN A 771 20.20 -9.49 18.75
C GLN A 771 18.79 -9.56 19.33
N ALA A 772 18.61 -10.33 20.40
CA ALA A 772 17.32 -10.41 21.08
C ALA A 772 17.00 -9.10 21.79
N ASP A 773 15.79 -8.56 21.53
CA ASP A 773 15.38 -7.30 22.13
C ASP A 773 13.87 -7.10 22.10
N ARG A 774 13.41 -6.06 22.77
CA ARG A 774 12.01 -5.69 22.86
C ARG A 774 11.83 -4.17 22.74
N LYS A 775 10.74 -3.77 22.07
CA LYS A 775 10.34 -2.40 21.89
C LYS A 775 8.91 -2.14 22.36
N SER A 776 8.69 -1.05 23.05
CA SER A 776 7.38 -0.51 23.38
C SER A 776 7.29 0.94 22.92
N VAL A 777 6.12 1.34 22.41
CA VAL A 777 5.82 2.71 21.95
C VAL A 777 4.51 3.19 22.55
N VAL A 778 4.49 4.43 22.99
CA VAL A 778 3.29 5.16 23.45
C VAL A 778 3.21 6.51 22.75
#